data_0714d12fa463b73ea3894132c034bbcf
#
_entry.id   0714d12fa463b73ea3894132c034bbcf
#
_cell.length_a   1.000
_cell.length_b   1.000
_cell.length_c   1.000
_cell.angle_alpha   90.00
_cell.angle_beta   90.00
_cell.angle_gamma   90.00
#
_symmetry.space_group_name_H-M   'P 1'
#
loop_
_entity.id
_entity.type
_entity.pdbx_description
1 polymer ?
#
loop_
_entity_poly.entity_id
_entity_poly.type
_entity_poly.pdbx_seq_one_letter_code
_entity_poly.pdbx_strand_id
1 'polypeptide(L)'
;MLVDLFEFQQKALDELRERQKKAQRRYIYDGDKHIIPFTAPTGAGKTIIMSAFIEALYCGDTHQGAQNDAIVLWISDSPELNEQSKMKLYSKADKLIMRPVVTIDEKSFKADKLLPGTIYFVNTQKFGANSNLIKYSNDRNYTGWDFMRNTVEEYGEKLVVIIDEAHRGAKTDQAEQMTIMQKFILGSASDNMPSMPLVIGMSATLEKFQSLANNSDSTQMPKVEVTPDEVRESGLLKDKINIHHPNDGEAFAEMTYLAQAAKEWKDKCNHWNAYKQHENVDVCPALVVQVKNGKNGVVSETDLDECIRQIESNAGVALRQGEVVHTFNSGEVISMNGLEVSYLDPSRISENKDVRVIFFKDNLSTGWDCPRAETMMSFKVATGYTNIAQLLGRMVRTPLQKRIETDDTLNEVNLYLPNFNSVTVERVKRELEGVIPTNVETHPKEKQILELRGDLPCGISRQKVFEAINNAQIDSYAIPKKGITNYRTALFKLCHLLVRTRLCRNATKDLLADIVGKITLYIQQLVDNGQYEQTMDSVRVMNDKIVSLDALGTIITDEKDGSSFELKDTDIYNWSENVEAQFGRDGVLTAYRQKRAGEYDNTDLRLHFILYVYDQTCKEQLDELCKAKFHEYVDRYRHDIESRGEAEKREYEKIVKAHVSTQPFDLCLPDLVVTSKNPDGQIYNDHLYCDGEGKAVFKLDTWEEDVLQAERQKEGFVCWLRNIPNKESSLCIQYKSGTELKPLFPDFIIVRKVNDRFEFSVLEPHFTGYADSVPKLKGMAEYSERCTSVGRNEMLRVVESPSGKKIQTINVAFSAVRNVVYLLNDHDELNNLFIRFNDQI
;
A
#
# COMPACT_ATOMS: atom_id res chain seq x y z
N MET A 1 -8.86 1.93 40.13
CA MET A 1 -9.33 1.43 38.82
C MET A 1 -10.70 0.79 38.96
N LEU A 2 -11.62 1.05 38.01
CA LEU A 2 -12.94 0.40 37.90
C LEU A 2 -12.92 -0.94 37.18
N VAL A 3 -11.76 -1.34 36.68
CA VAL A 3 -11.54 -2.63 36.03
C VAL A 3 -10.45 -3.39 36.77
N ASP A 4 -10.63 -4.69 36.89
CA ASP A 4 -9.59 -5.58 37.36
C ASP A 4 -8.55 -5.79 36.27
N LEU A 5 -7.28 -5.66 36.62
CA LEU A 5 -6.20 -5.90 35.70
C LEU A 5 -5.96 -7.41 35.57
N PHE A 6 -5.67 -7.86 34.36
CA PHE A 6 -5.14 -9.22 34.16
C PHE A 6 -3.74 -9.34 34.83
N GLU A 7 -3.33 -10.55 35.15
CA GLU A 7 -2.07 -10.81 35.82
C GLU A 7 -0.89 -10.17 35.05
N PHE A 8 -0.84 -10.32 33.74
CA PHE A 8 0.20 -9.72 32.90
C PHE A 8 0.16 -8.19 32.92
N GLN A 9 -1.04 -7.58 33.01
CA GLN A 9 -1.21 -6.13 33.11
C GLN A 9 -0.74 -5.61 34.48
N GLN A 10 -1.05 -6.33 35.54
CA GLN A 10 -0.57 -5.99 36.89
C GLN A 10 0.95 -6.09 36.97
N LYS A 11 1.54 -7.17 36.46
CA LYS A 11 3.00 -7.34 36.37
C LYS A 11 3.67 -6.18 35.61
N ALA A 12 3.12 -5.80 34.44
CA ALA A 12 3.65 -4.68 33.66
C ALA A 12 3.53 -3.34 34.43
N LEU A 13 2.42 -3.13 35.13
CA LEU A 13 2.22 -1.97 36.01
C LEU A 13 3.31 -1.90 37.10
N ASP A 14 3.52 -2.98 37.81
CA ASP A 14 4.50 -3.07 38.92
C ASP A 14 5.92 -2.80 38.41
N GLU A 15 6.28 -3.36 37.28
CA GLU A 15 7.56 -3.12 36.62
C GLU A 15 7.73 -1.65 36.17
N LEU A 16 6.69 -1.05 35.56
CA LEU A 16 6.70 0.38 35.18
C LEU A 16 6.93 1.26 36.39
N ARG A 17 6.23 1.00 37.50
CA ARG A 17 6.34 1.77 38.75
C ARG A 17 7.73 1.61 39.38
N GLU A 18 8.29 0.41 39.41
CA GLU A 18 9.63 0.20 39.91
C GLU A 18 10.69 1.00 39.13
N ARG A 19 10.62 0.89 37.78
CA ARG A 19 11.56 1.60 36.89
C ARG A 19 11.40 3.11 36.98
N GLN A 20 10.17 3.60 37.02
CA GLN A 20 9.88 5.02 37.18
C GLN A 20 10.49 5.58 38.46
N LYS A 21 10.31 4.92 39.59
CA LYS A 21 10.90 5.35 40.89
C LYS A 21 12.44 5.34 40.86
N LYS A 22 13.02 4.32 40.24
CA LYS A 22 14.47 4.20 40.11
C LYS A 22 15.05 5.30 39.20
N ALA A 23 14.39 5.59 38.08
CA ALA A 23 14.74 6.66 37.16
C ALA A 23 14.65 8.04 37.84
N GLN A 24 13.55 8.32 38.52
CA GLN A 24 13.36 9.58 39.23
C GLN A 24 14.40 9.84 40.32
N ARG A 25 14.76 8.79 41.10
CA ARG A 25 15.82 8.92 42.10
C ARG A 25 17.16 9.28 41.48
N ARG A 26 17.54 8.62 40.36
CA ARG A 26 18.78 8.93 39.67
C ARG A 26 18.78 10.37 39.12
N TYR A 27 17.63 10.80 38.55
CA TYR A 27 17.53 12.18 38.12
C TYR A 27 17.72 13.20 39.24
N ILE A 28 17.13 12.95 40.44
CA ILE A 28 17.30 13.82 41.62
C ILE A 28 18.73 13.86 42.11
N TYR A 29 19.43 12.71 42.15
CA TYR A 29 20.81 12.64 42.76
C TYR A 29 21.92 12.93 41.75
N ASP A 30 21.77 12.45 40.53
CA ASP A 30 22.85 12.45 39.53
C ASP A 30 22.55 13.35 38.34
N GLY A 31 21.30 13.83 38.18
CA GLY A 31 20.83 14.54 37.00
C GLY A 31 20.57 13.64 35.76
N ASP A 32 20.69 12.31 35.95
CA ASP A 32 20.57 11.35 34.87
C ASP A 32 19.14 11.28 34.32
N LYS A 33 19.02 11.45 33.02
CA LYS A 33 17.76 11.33 32.30
C LYS A 33 17.52 9.88 31.84
N HIS A 34 16.26 9.46 31.82
CA HIS A 34 15.93 8.05 31.61
C HIS A 34 14.81 7.84 30.63
N ILE A 35 14.93 6.75 29.86
CA ILE A 35 13.90 6.28 28.95
C ILE A 35 13.48 4.87 29.39
N ILE A 36 12.18 4.65 29.54
CA ILE A 36 11.58 3.35 29.85
C ILE A 36 10.82 2.88 28.60
N PRO A 37 11.34 1.90 27.85
CA PRO A 37 10.62 1.30 26.77
C PRO A 37 9.53 0.36 27.31
N PHE A 38 8.29 0.54 26.85
CA PHE A 38 7.15 -0.33 27.17
C PHE A 38 6.57 -0.92 25.92
N THR A 39 6.57 -2.25 25.80
CA THR A 39 6.00 -2.97 24.67
C THR A 39 4.90 -3.92 25.12
N ALA A 40 3.83 -3.95 24.34
CA ALA A 40 2.76 -4.93 24.48
C ALA A 40 2.07 -5.10 23.13
N PRO A 41 1.60 -6.30 22.77
CA PRO A 41 0.87 -6.55 21.54
C PRO A 41 -0.34 -5.62 21.36
N THR A 42 -0.76 -5.45 20.11
CA THR A 42 -2.01 -4.76 19.81
C THR A 42 -3.17 -5.50 20.49
N GLY A 43 -4.06 -4.79 21.13
CA GLY A 43 -5.17 -5.42 21.88
C GLY A 43 -4.87 -5.72 23.35
N ALA A 44 -3.62 -5.82 23.78
CA ALA A 44 -3.22 -6.14 25.17
C ALA A 44 -3.63 -5.10 26.23
N GLY A 45 -4.17 -3.94 25.82
CA GLY A 45 -4.64 -2.91 26.76
C GLY A 45 -3.56 -1.94 27.22
N LYS A 46 -2.57 -1.60 26.40
CA LYS A 46 -1.53 -0.59 26.71
C LYS A 46 -2.07 0.65 27.40
N THR A 47 -3.15 1.22 26.87
CA THR A 47 -3.79 2.42 27.45
C THR A 47 -4.38 2.15 28.84
N ILE A 48 -4.88 0.96 29.12
CA ILE A 48 -5.40 0.55 30.43
C ILE A 48 -4.27 0.41 31.44
N ILE A 49 -3.18 -0.27 31.04
CA ILE A 49 -1.99 -0.40 31.89
C ILE A 49 -1.42 0.98 32.24
N MET A 50 -1.36 1.88 31.26
CA MET A 50 -0.84 3.22 31.47
C MET A 50 -1.80 4.10 32.29
N SER A 51 -3.12 3.93 32.16
CA SER A 51 -4.11 4.59 33.05
C SER A 51 -3.98 4.10 34.49
N ALA A 52 -3.74 2.80 34.68
CA ALA A 52 -3.45 2.23 36.01
C ALA A 52 -2.13 2.74 36.57
N PHE A 53 -1.11 2.88 35.72
CA PHE A 53 0.17 3.48 36.08
C PHE A 53 -0.01 4.92 36.58
N ILE A 54 -0.76 5.76 35.87
CA ILE A 54 -1.04 7.13 36.27
C ILE A 54 -1.83 7.17 37.59
N GLU A 55 -2.84 6.32 37.75
CA GLU A 55 -3.59 6.22 39.00
C GLU A 55 -2.69 5.82 40.17
N ALA A 56 -1.86 4.78 39.97
CA ALA A 56 -0.91 4.33 40.98
C ALA A 56 0.19 5.38 41.28
N LEU A 57 0.60 6.17 40.28
CA LEU A 57 1.55 7.27 40.46
C LEU A 57 0.98 8.33 41.44
N TYR A 58 -0.25 8.77 41.23
CA TYR A 58 -0.85 9.81 42.01
C TYR A 58 -1.40 9.34 43.37
N CYS A 59 -1.92 8.14 43.44
CA CYS A 59 -2.62 7.64 44.63
C CYS A 59 -1.75 6.73 45.51
N GLY A 60 -0.63 6.27 44.98
CA GLY A 60 0.16 5.20 45.58
C GLY A 60 -0.41 3.83 45.25
N ASP A 61 0.42 2.81 45.48
CA ASP A 61 0.07 1.39 45.38
C ASP A 61 0.65 0.61 46.58
N THR A 62 0.50 -0.71 46.57
CA THR A 62 1.02 -1.58 47.63
C THR A 62 2.54 -1.55 47.80
N HIS A 63 3.27 -1.10 46.80
CA HIS A 63 4.72 -1.10 46.72
C HIS A 63 5.32 0.29 46.84
N GLN A 64 4.57 1.35 46.49
CA GLN A 64 5.07 2.71 46.42
C GLN A 64 4.06 3.76 46.89
N GLY A 65 4.55 4.77 47.58
CA GLY A 65 3.73 5.88 48.07
C GLY A 65 3.22 6.79 46.94
N ALA A 66 2.22 7.58 47.19
CA ALA A 66 1.62 8.56 46.28
C ALA A 66 2.58 9.72 45.96
N GLN A 67 2.57 10.16 44.70
CA GLN A 67 3.25 11.35 44.17
C GLN A 67 2.18 12.36 43.72
N ASN A 68 1.52 12.98 44.68
CA ASN A 68 0.38 13.85 44.42
C ASN A 68 0.70 15.10 43.57
N ASP A 69 1.95 15.47 43.48
CA ASP A 69 2.50 16.61 42.75
C ASP A 69 3.22 16.21 41.45
N ALA A 70 3.12 14.98 41.04
CA ALA A 70 3.63 14.57 39.73
C ALA A 70 2.97 15.37 38.59
N ILE A 71 3.72 15.59 37.52
CA ILE A 71 3.23 16.17 36.26
C ILE A 71 3.30 15.06 35.20
N VAL A 72 2.16 14.71 34.64
CA VAL A 72 2.09 13.73 33.56
C VAL A 72 1.80 14.46 32.25
N LEU A 73 2.66 14.25 31.26
CA LEU A 73 2.46 14.74 29.89
C LEU A 73 2.30 13.55 28.94
N TRP A 74 1.08 13.35 28.42
CA TRP A 74 0.76 12.33 27.44
C TRP A 74 0.83 12.91 26.05
N ILE A 75 1.69 12.35 25.21
CA ILE A 75 1.93 12.77 23.82
C ILE A 75 1.43 11.69 22.89
N SER A 76 0.60 12.01 21.91
CA SER A 76 0.17 11.12 20.83
C SER A 76 0.35 11.77 19.46
N ASP A 77 0.15 10.97 18.41
CA ASP A 77 0.30 11.41 17.02
C ASP A 77 -0.92 12.19 16.51
N SER A 78 -2.12 11.90 17.02
CA SER A 78 -3.36 12.53 16.56
C SER A 78 -4.24 13.03 17.72
N PRO A 79 -5.10 14.07 17.46
CA PRO A 79 -6.10 14.54 18.42
C PRO A 79 -7.08 13.45 18.87
N GLU A 80 -7.50 12.59 17.96
CA GLU A 80 -8.47 11.51 18.19
C GLU A 80 -7.92 10.49 19.20
N LEU A 81 -6.66 10.10 19.06
CA LEU A 81 -5.99 9.21 20.01
C LEU A 81 -5.89 9.83 21.41
N ASN A 82 -5.63 11.13 21.50
CA ASN A 82 -5.63 11.84 22.77
C ASN A 82 -7.00 11.78 23.46
N GLU A 83 -8.08 12.09 22.74
CA GLU A 83 -9.42 12.08 23.31
C GLU A 83 -9.84 10.68 23.76
N GLN A 84 -9.45 9.64 23.01
CA GLN A 84 -9.69 8.25 23.44
C GLN A 84 -8.95 7.87 24.72
N SER A 85 -7.64 8.18 24.76
CA SER A 85 -6.84 7.89 25.93
C SER A 85 -7.35 8.62 27.16
N LYS A 86 -7.79 9.88 26.99
CA LYS A 86 -8.42 10.70 28.00
C LYS A 86 -9.78 10.12 28.46
N MET A 87 -10.64 9.69 27.52
CA MET A 87 -11.90 9.04 27.84
C MET A 87 -11.69 7.73 28.60
N LYS A 88 -10.71 6.91 28.19
CA LYS A 88 -10.36 5.67 28.89
C LYS A 88 -9.83 5.95 30.29
N LEU A 89 -8.99 6.98 30.45
CA LEU A 89 -8.50 7.42 31.74
C LEU A 89 -9.67 7.80 32.67
N TYR A 90 -10.61 8.62 32.22
CA TYR A 90 -11.77 9.03 33.03
C TYR A 90 -12.72 7.89 33.33
N SER A 91 -12.95 7.00 32.36
CA SER A 91 -13.92 5.91 32.55
C SER A 91 -13.41 4.73 33.36
N LYS A 92 -12.07 4.57 33.51
CA LYS A 92 -11.46 3.40 34.13
C LYS A 92 -10.64 3.71 35.38
N ALA A 93 -10.08 4.90 35.49
CA ALA A 93 -9.27 5.35 36.63
C ALA A 93 -10.09 6.25 37.55
N ASP A 94 -10.96 5.66 38.36
CA ASP A 94 -11.93 6.34 39.20
C ASP A 94 -11.33 7.28 40.26
N LYS A 95 -10.15 6.96 40.76
CA LYS A 95 -9.45 7.81 41.77
C LYS A 95 -8.86 9.07 41.13
N LEU A 96 -8.85 9.20 39.81
CA LEU A 96 -8.36 10.35 39.07
C LEU A 96 -9.47 11.35 38.67
N ILE A 97 -10.75 11.06 38.96
CA ILE A 97 -11.90 11.91 38.56
C ILE A 97 -11.75 13.37 39.00
N MET A 98 -11.20 13.61 40.19
CA MET A 98 -11.00 14.96 40.74
C MET A 98 -9.68 15.60 40.30
N ARG A 99 -8.85 14.94 39.52
CA ARG A 99 -7.56 15.48 39.04
C ARG A 99 -7.76 16.41 37.86
N PRO A 100 -7.04 17.54 37.79
CA PRO A 100 -7.03 18.37 36.61
C PRO A 100 -6.45 17.60 35.42
N VAL A 101 -7.23 17.50 34.34
CA VAL A 101 -6.79 16.95 33.05
C VAL A 101 -6.94 18.06 32.01
N VAL A 102 -5.84 18.47 31.41
CA VAL A 102 -5.77 19.62 30.52
C VAL A 102 -5.29 19.16 29.15
N THR A 103 -6.07 19.46 28.11
CA THR A 103 -5.59 19.31 26.72
C THR A 103 -4.85 20.59 26.32
N ILE A 104 -3.60 20.48 25.92
CA ILE A 104 -2.79 21.61 25.44
C ILE A 104 -3.26 21.97 24.03
N ASP A 105 -3.88 23.13 23.90
CA ASP A 105 -4.41 23.65 22.64
C ASP A 105 -3.84 25.06 22.36
N GLU A 106 -3.71 25.38 21.09
CA GLU A 106 -3.12 26.63 20.61
C GLU A 106 -3.88 27.88 21.09
N LYS A 107 -5.19 27.75 21.32
CA LYS A 107 -6.07 28.90 21.70
C LYS A 107 -6.21 29.08 23.20
N SER A 108 -6.25 27.98 23.95
CA SER A 108 -6.60 27.99 25.37
C SER A 108 -5.38 27.93 26.30
N PHE A 109 -4.27 27.30 25.85
CA PHE A 109 -3.10 27.13 26.71
C PHE A 109 -2.11 28.31 26.60
N LYS A 110 -1.98 29.09 27.70
CA LYS A 110 -1.14 30.30 27.77
C LYS A 110 -0.18 30.27 28.96
N ALA A 111 -0.03 29.12 29.63
CA ALA A 111 0.82 28.99 30.81
C ALA A 111 2.32 29.09 30.43
N ASP A 112 3.15 29.55 31.35
CA ASP A 112 4.59 29.62 31.24
C ASP A 112 5.29 28.28 31.52
N LYS A 113 4.61 27.36 32.16
CA LYS A 113 5.02 26.01 32.55
C LYS A 113 3.85 25.11 32.85
N LEU A 114 4.12 23.80 32.93
CA LEU A 114 3.15 22.82 33.41
C LEU A 114 3.12 22.81 34.94
N LEU A 115 1.92 22.60 35.51
CA LEU A 115 1.69 22.69 36.97
C LEU A 115 1.72 21.30 37.62
N PRO A 116 2.33 21.18 38.81
CA PRO A 116 2.30 19.95 39.61
C PRO A 116 0.87 19.47 39.88
N GLY A 117 0.71 18.13 39.92
CA GLY A 117 -0.58 17.50 40.20
C GLY A 117 -1.54 17.43 39.01
N THR A 118 -1.12 17.80 37.81
CA THR A 118 -1.94 17.88 36.60
C THR A 118 -1.53 16.87 35.53
N ILE A 119 -2.51 16.33 34.82
CA ILE A 119 -2.33 15.45 33.65
C ILE A 119 -2.56 16.27 32.39
N TYR A 120 -1.59 16.32 31.52
CA TYR A 120 -1.66 17.04 30.26
C TYR A 120 -1.70 16.07 29.08
N PHE A 121 -2.54 16.39 28.10
CA PHE A 121 -2.60 15.71 26.81
C PHE A 121 -2.22 16.66 25.69
N VAL A 122 -1.35 16.22 24.78
CA VAL A 122 -0.96 16.99 23.61
C VAL A 122 -0.70 16.06 22.41
N ASN A 123 -1.03 16.51 21.20
CA ASN A 123 -0.62 15.79 19.99
C ASN A 123 0.60 16.48 19.34
N THR A 124 1.40 15.68 18.62
CA THR A 124 2.64 16.15 17.98
C THR A 124 2.41 17.28 16.99
N GLN A 125 1.26 17.32 16.31
CA GLN A 125 0.94 18.36 15.31
C GLN A 125 0.95 19.77 15.93
N LYS A 126 0.66 19.89 17.22
CA LYS A 126 0.67 21.17 17.96
C LYS A 126 2.08 21.76 18.14
N PHE A 127 3.11 20.97 17.98
CA PHE A 127 4.51 21.40 17.98
C PHE A 127 5.12 21.47 16.58
N GLY A 128 4.31 21.28 15.53
CA GLY A 128 4.75 21.38 14.14
C GLY A 128 5.09 22.82 13.73
N ALA A 129 5.96 23.00 12.73
CA ALA A 129 6.47 24.30 12.29
C ALA A 129 5.39 25.35 11.94
N ASN A 130 4.20 24.88 11.56
CA ASN A 130 3.08 25.76 11.22
C ASN A 130 2.15 26.06 12.40
N SER A 131 2.35 25.44 13.55
CA SER A 131 1.51 25.61 14.73
C SER A 131 1.72 26.99 15.38
N ASN A 132 0.61 27.57 15.83
CA ASN A 132 0.67 28.80 16.63
C ASN A 132 1.21 28.54 18.04
N LEU A 133 1.21 27.32 18.54
CA LEU A 133 1.74 26.99 19.87
C LEU A 133 3.24 27.26 19.98
N ILE A 134 3.99 27.13 18.89
CA ILE A 134 5.44 27.35 18.88
C ILE A 134 5.85 28.76 18.43
N LYS A 135 4.87 29.68 18.26
CA LYS A 135 5.11 31.06 17.82
C LYS A 135 4.73 32.03 18.91
N TYR A 136 5.54 33.10 19.06
CA TYR A 136 5.17 34.24 19.89
C TYR A 136 4.00 35.01 19.26
N SER A 137 3.09 35.54 20.04
CA SER A 137 2.02 36.42 19.59
C SER A 137 1.68 37.43 20.66
N ASN A 138 0.87 38.44 20.34
CA ASN A 138 0.42 39.46 21.31
C ASN A 138 -0.32 38.84 22.51
N ASP A 139 -0.92 37.67 22.33
CA ASP A 139 -1.65 36.93 23.36
C ASP A 139 -0.85 35.81 24.02
N ARG A 140 0.40 35.57 23.59
CA ARG A 140 1.24 34.48 24.07
C ARG A 140 2.67 34.92 24.29
N ASN A 141 3.05 34.99 25.54
CA ASN A 141 4.39 35.37 25.99
C ASN A 141 5.39 34.20 25.98
N TYR A 142 4.91 32.94 25.94
CA TYR A 142 5.71 31.73 25.97
C TYR A 142 5.30 30.78 24.85
N THR A 143 6.26 30.25 24.13
CA THR A 143 6.01 29.21 23.12
C THR A 143 5.86 27.84 23.75
N GLY A 144 5.43 26.86 22.97
CA GLY A 144 5.40 25.43 23.36
C GLY A 144 6.74 24.92 23.89
N TRP A 145 7.80 25.35 23.28
CA TRP A 145 9.16 24.99 23.69
C TRP A 145 9.59 25.69 24.98
N ASP A 146 9.21 26.97 25.15
CA ASP A 146 9.52 27.72 26.37
C ASP A 146 8.84 27.13 27.61
N PHE A 147 7.55 26.82 27.55
CA PHE A 147 6.88 26.25 28.73
C PHE A 147 7.39 24.83 29.05
N MET A 148 7.81 24.07 28.06
CA MET A 148 8.43 22.76 28.31
C MET A 148 9.78 22.92 28.98
N ARG A 149 10.64 23.80 28.46
CA ARG A 149 11.92 24.15 29.11
C ARG A 149 11.75 24.60 30.54
N ASN A 150 10.86 25.59 30.78
CA ASN A 150 10.60 26.11 32.12
C ASN A 150 10.10 25.02 33.08
N THR A 151 9.29 24.09 32.57
CA THR A 151 8.82 22.93 33.34
C THR A 151 9.96 21.99 33.74
N VAL A 152 10.87 21.69 32.82
CA VAL A 152 12.03 20.82 33.10
C VAL A 152 12.98 21.49 34.11
N GLU A 153 13.21 22.80 33.98
CA GLU A 153 14.08 23.56 34.89
C GLU A 153 13.51 23.64 36.30
N GLU A 154 12.20 23.82 36.47
CA GLU A 154 11.59 24.03 37.80
C GLU A 154 11.04 22.74 38.43
N TYR A 155 10.50 21.80 37.61
CA TYR A 155 9.78 20.60 38.07
C TYR A 155 10.26 19.32 37.38
N GLY A 156 11.48 19.27 36.90
CA GLY A 156 12.01 18.11 36.18
C GLY A 156 11.89 16.80 36.95
N GLU A 157 12.09 16.83 38.26
CA GLU A 157 11.96 15.66 39.13
C GLU A 157 10.52 15.14 39.29
N LYS A 158 9.52 15.96 38.91
CA LYS A 158 8.09 15.60 38.98
C LYS A 158 7.51 15.23 37.61
N LEU A 159 8.26 15.51 36.54
CA LEU A 159 7.76 15.35 35.18
C LEU A 159 7.93 13.91 34.66
N VAL A 160 6.83 13.33 34.23
CA VAL A 160 6.77 12.03 33.55
C VAL A 160 6.13 12.24 32.17
N VAL A 161 6.88 11.98 31.12
CA VAL A 161 6.42 12.08 29.72
C VAL A 161 6.06 10.70 29.20
N ILE A 162 4.85 10.53 28.72
CA ILE A 162 4.33 9.29 28.12
C ILE A 162 4.17 9.53 26.62
N ILE A 163 4.82 8.74 25.79
CA ILE A 163 4.71 8.81 24.32
C ILE A 163 3.95 7.59 23.83
N ASP A 164 2.78 7.83 23.27
CA ASP A 164 1.95 6.79 22.66
C ASP A 164 2.38 6.53 21.20
N GLU A 165 2.36 5.26 20.78
CA GLU A 165 2.83 4.81 19.47
C GLU A 165 4.24 5.35 19.11
N ALA A 166 5.14 5.24 20.05
CA ALA A 166 6.50 5.83 20.02
C ALA A 166 7.32 5.44 18.76
N HIS A 167 6.96 4.33 18.10
CA HIS A 167 7.60 3.90 16.85
C HIS A 167 7.30 4.82 15.65
N ARG A 168 6.16 5.54 15.64
CA ARG A 168 5.77 6.41 14.51
C ARG A 168 6.62 7.68 14.41
N GLY A 169 7.16 8.14 15.52
CA GLY A 169 8.02 9.31 15.56
C GLY A 169 9.50 9.07 15.27
N ALA A 170 9.92 7.82 15.19
CA ALA A 170 11.31 7.44 14.96
C ALA A 170 11.62 7.42 13.45
N LYS A 171 12.07 8.55 12.87
CA LYS A 171 12.72 8.55 11.56
C LYS A 171 14.14 7.98 11.67
N THR A 172 14.57 7.25 10.64
CA THR A 172 15.95 6.77 10.51
C THR A 172 16.96 7.91 10.33
N ASP A 173 18.20 7.69 10.69
CA ASP A 173 19.33 8.58 10.97
C ASP A 173 19.72 9.65 9.93
N GLN A 174 18.95 9.91 8.88
CA GLN A 174 19.33 10.83 7.79
C GLN A 174 18.35 11.97 7.50
N ALA A 175 17.35 12.21 8.33
CA ALA A 175 16.50 13.37 8.16
C ALA A 175 17.17 14.62 8.77
N GLU A 176 17.42 15.65 7.97
CA GLU A 176 17.97 16.94 8.41
C GLU A 176 17.12 17.65 9.49
N GLN A 177 15.91 17.19 9.75
CA GLN A 177 15.03 17.73 10.80
C GLN A 177 14.52 16.64 11.73
N MET A 178 14.82 16.79 13.00
CA MET A 178 14.29 15.93 14.07
C MET A 178 12.75 15.99 14.10
N THR A 179 12.11 14.83 14.27
CA THR A 179 10.67 14.78 14.54
C THR A 179 10.38 15.39 15.91
N ILE A 180 9.13 15.77 16.15
CA ILE A 180 8.71 16.34 17.44
C ILE A 180 8.93 15.33 18.58
N MET A 181 8.66 14.05 18.35
CA MET A 181 8.93 13.00 19.34
C MET A 181 10.42 12.88 19.64
N GLN A 182 11.27 12.94 18.60
CA GLN A 182 12.73 12.97 18.78
C GLN A 182 13.19 14.15 19.63
N LYS A 183 12.60 15.35 19.43
CA LYS A 183 12.92 16.54 20.23
C LYS A 183 12.60 16.36 21.72
N PHE A 184 11.51 15.67 22.05
CA PHE A 184 11.20 15.35 23.45
C PHE A 184 12.20 14.35 24.05
N ILE A 185 12.67 13.39 23.27
CA ILE A 185 13.60 12.35 23.73
C ILE A 185 15.04 12.86 23.80
N LEU A 186 15.51 13.47 22.69
CA LEU A 186 16.91 13.87 22.52
C LEU A 186 17.20 15.31 22.97
N GLY A 187 16.15 16.12 23.16
CA GLY A 187 16.27 17.55 23.24
C GLY A 187 16.40 18.19 21.86
N SER A 188 16.41 19.52 21.80
CA SER A 188 16.57 20.29 20.55
C SER A 188 17.33 21.60 20.83
N ALA A 189 18.57 21.66 20.40
CA ALA A 189 19.39 22.86 20.54
C ALA A 189 18.82 24.04 19.73
N SER A 190 18.25 23.79 18.56
CA SER A 190 17.60 24.80 17.71
C SER A 190 16.38 25.44 18.35
N ASP A 191 15.65 24.68 19.17
CA ASP A 191 14.44 25.13 19.87
C ASP A 191 14.74 25.51 21.33
N ASN A 192 16.00 25.48 21.74
CA ASN A 192 16.45 25.68 23.12
C ASN A 192 15.65 24.82 24.13
N MET A 193 15.45 23.55 23.79
CA MET A 193 14.69 22.61 24.58
C MET A 193 15.57 21.47 25.10
N PRO A 194 15.62 21.24 26.41
CA PRO A 194 16.34 20.11 26.97
C PRO A 194 15.62 18.78 26.68
N SER A 195 16.33 17.66 26.68
CA SER A 195 15.71 16.34 26.71
C SER A 195 14.92 16.14 28.01
N MET A 196 13.84 15.35 27.93
CA MET A 196 12.95 15.14 29.09
C MET A 196 13.62 14.29 30.17
N PRO A 197 13.36 14.58 31.47
CA PRO A 197 13.93 13.84 32.59
C PRO A 197 13.57 12.36 32.62
N LEU A 198 12.31 12.04 32.32
CA LEU A 198 11.78 10.70 32.27
C LEU A 198 10.78 10.55 31.14
N VAL A 199 11.05 9.64 30.21
CA VAL A 199 10.17 9.30 29.10
C VAL A 199 9.77 7.83 29.18
N ILE A 200 8.48 7.55 29.09
CA ILE A 200 7.94 6.20 28.92
C ILE A 200 7.45 6.13 27.46
N GLY A 201 8.13 5.37 26.63
CA GLY A 201 7.72 5.14 25.24
C GLY A 201 6.94 3.87 25.09
N MET A 202 5.66 3.93 24.73
CA MET A 202 4.85 2.75 24.52
C MET A 202 4.58 2.49 23.04
N SER A 203 4.73 1.21 22.66
CA SER A 203 4.60 0.76 21.28
C SER A 203 4.28 -0.74 21.22
N ALA A 204 3.74 -1.21 20.10
CA ALA A 204 3.70 -2.63 19.79
C ALA A 204 5.07 -3.16 19.34
N THR A 205 5.90 -2.29 18.73
CA THR A 205 7.25 -2.61 18.24
C THR A 205 8.23 -1.55 18.72
N LEU A 206 9.36 -1.95 19.31
CA LEU A 206 10.30 -1.03 19.93
C LEU A 206 11.60 -0.77 19.15
N GLU A 207 11.89 -1.52 18.10
CA GLU A 207 13.19 -1.47 17.42
C GLU A 207 13.62 -0.05 17.02
N LYS A 208 12.71 0.70 16.38
CA LYS A 208 12.96 2.09 15.99
C LYS A 208 13.07 3.04 17.20
N PHE A 209 12.30 2.80 18.24
CA PHE A 209 12.34 3.59 19.47
C PHE A 209 13.62 3.31 20.26
N GLN A 210 14.09 2.07 20.30
CA GLN A 210 15.34 1.70 20.94
C GLN A 210 16.56 2.31 20.23
N SER A 211 16.56 2.38 18.89
CA SER A 211 17.64 3.03 18.14
C SER A 211 17.72 4.52 18.46
N LEU A 212 16.58 5.20 18.62
CA LEU A 212 16.53 6.60 19.10
C LEU A 212 17.05 6.74 20.52
N ALA A 213 16.62 5.87 21.41
CA ALA A 213 17.06 5.91 22.81
C ALA A 213 18.57 5.69 22.95
N ASN A 214 19.16 4.84 22.12
CA ASN A 214 20.61 4.57 22.07
C ASN A 214 21.43 5.80 21.61
N ASN A 215 20.83 6.69 20.82
CA ASN A 215 21.46 7.91 20.32
C ASN A 215 21.24 9.12 21.24
N SER A 216 20.59 8.93 22.39
CA SER A 216 20.31 10.00 23.35
C SER A 216 21.35 10.04 24.48
N ASP A 217 21.51 11.22 25.12
CA ASP A 217 22.26 11.40 26.38
C ASP A 217 21.53 10.77 27.58
N SER A 218 20.34 10.17 27.33
CA SER A 218 19.51 9.55 28.35
C SER A 218 19.87 8.06 28.52
N THR A 219 19.89 7.60 29.76
CA THR A 219 20.11 6.18 30.07
C THR A 219 18.86 5.37 29.78
N GLN A 220 18.96 4.38 28.93
CA GLN A 220 17.87 3.46 28.68
C GLN A 220 17.72 2.48 29.86
N MET A 221 16.51 2.42 30.43
CA MET A 221 16.14 1.39 31.41
C MET A 221 15.82 0.08 30.72
N PRO A 222 15.90 -1.09 31.40
CA PRO A 222 15.43 -2.34 30.87
C PRO A 222 13.96 -2.19 30.36
N LYS A 223 13.63 -2.79 29.23
CA LYS A 223 12.26 -2.72 28.67
C LYS A 223 11.23 -3.38 29.61
N VAL A 224 10.05 -2.83 29.69
CA VAL A 224 8.86 -3.53 30.21
C VAL A 224 8.17 -4.19 29.03
N GLU A 225 7.98 -5.49 29.10
CA GLU A 225 7.47 -6.28 27.99
C GLU A 225 6.31 -7.14 28.44
N VAL A 226 5.18 -7.02 27.74
CA VAL A 226 4.09 -7.98 27.76
C VAL A 226 4.26 -8.87 26.54
N THR A 227 4.41 -10.16 26.76
CA THR A 227 4.61 -11.12 25.69
C THR A 227 3.28 -11.52 25.02
N PRO A 228 3.32 -11.93 23.73
CA PRO A 228 2.16 -12.47 23.05
C PRO A 228 1.52 -13.65 23.81
N ASP A 229 2.32 -14.53 24.41
CA ASP A 229 1.81 -15.71 25.11
C ASP A 229 1.04 -15.34 26.38
N GLU A 230 1.55 -14.37 27.17
CA GLU A 230 0.81 -13.86 28.34
C GLU A 230 -0.57 -13.31 27.97
N VAL A 231 -0.68 -12.66 26.82
CA VAL A 231 -1.96 -12.11 26.34
C VAL A 231 -2.88 -13.22 25.85
N ARG A 232 -2.35 -14.25 25.16
CA ARG A 232 -3.14 -15.42 24.73
C ARG A 232 -3.73 -16.18 25.95
N GLU A 233 -2.89 -16.47 26.92
CA GLU A 233 -3.28 -17.22 28.12
C GLU A 233 -4.33 -16.48 28.98
N SER A 234 -4.35 -15.15 28.90
CA SER A 234 -5.30 -14.34 29.69
C SER A 234 -6.76 -14.43 29.23
N GLY A 235 -7.01 -14.87 28.01
CA GLY A 235 -8.34 -14.85 27.41
C GLY A 235 -8.87 -13.45 27.05
N LEU A 236 -8.05 -12.42 27.08
CA LEU A 236 -8.43 -11.06 26.69
C LEU A 236 -8.72 -10.94 25.20
N LEU A 237 -7.98 -11.69 24.38
CA LEU A 237 -8.14 -11.72 22.93
C LEU A 237 -8.87 -12.98 22.51
N LYS A 238 -9.57 -12.91 21.38
CA LYS A 238 -10.18 -14.05 20.73
C LYS A 238 -9.12 -15.02 20.23
N ASP A 239 -9.48 -16.27 20.12
CA ASP A 239 -8.55 -17.35 19.75
C ASP A 239 -8.18 -17.26 18.27
N LYS A 240 -9.12 -16.78 17.40
CA LYS A 240 -8.99 -16.99 15.97
C LYS A 240 -9.60 -15.88 15.13
N ILE A 241 -8.91 -15.56 14.06
CA ILE A 241 -9.37 -14.68 12.97
C ILE A 241 -9.45 -15.53 11.70
N ASN A 242 -10.64 -15.66 11.13
CA ASN A 242 -10.87 -16.32 9.86
C ASN A 242 -10.97 -15.26 8.76
N ILE A 243 -10.07 -15.30 7.79
CA ILE A 243 -10.06 -14.40 6.63
C ILE A 243 -10.57 -15.19 5.43
N HIS A 244 -11.71 -14.78 4.90
CA HIS A 244 -12.35 -15.33 3.73
C HIS A 244 -12.00 -14.49 2.50
N HIS A 245 -11.48 -15.10 1.44
CA HIS A 245 -11.15 -14.43 0.18
C HIS A 245 -11.37 -15.38 -1.01
N PRO A 246 -11.60 -14.86 -2.24
CA PRO A 246 -11.78 -15.70 -3.41
C PRO A 246 -10.47 -16.36 -3.87
N ASN A 247 -10.57 -17.39 -4.70
CA ASN A 247 -9.43 -17.89 -5.43
C ASN A 247 -8.81 -16.80 -6.30
N ASP A 248 -7.49 -16.87 -6.52
CA ASP A 248 -6.79 -15.92 -7.39
C ASP A 248 -7.38 -15.97 -8.81
N GLY A 249 -7.90 -14.82 -9.25
CA GLY A 249 -8.57 -14.68 -10.55
C GLY A 249 -10.10 -14.72 -10.52
N GLU A 250 -10.71 -15.12 -9.43
CA GLU A 250 -12.17 -15.04 -9.20
C GLU A 250 -12.48 -13.67 -8.54
N ALA A 251 -12.71 -12.64 -9.32
CA ALA A 251 -13.17 -11.36 -8.80
C ALA A 251 -14.68 -11.18 -9.06
N PHE A 252 -15.34 -10.32 -8.25
CA PHE A 252 -16.71 -9.80 -8.43
C PHE A 252 -17.84 -10.48 -7.64
N ALA A 253 -17.55 -11.20 -6.59
CA ALA A 253 -18.58 -11.80 -5.73
C ALA A 253 -18.89 -10.95 -4.48
N GLU A 254 -18.93 -9.62 -4.60
CA GLU A 254 -19.05 -8.70 -3.45
C GLU A 254 -20.34 -8.93 -2.66
N MET A 255 -21.48 -9.07 -3.33
CA MET A 255 -22.78 -9.29 -2.66
C MET A 255 -22.94 -10.72 -2.15
N THR A 256 -22.31 -11.67 -2.81
CA THR A 256 -22.24 -13.06 -2.33
C THR A 256 -21.48 -13.15 -1.00
N TYR A 257 -20.33 -12.47 -0.88
CA TYR A 257 -19.60 -12.39 0.38
C TYR A 257 -20.36 -11.63 1.48
N LEU A 258 -21.06 -10.56 1.14
CA LEU A 258 -21.92 -9.85 2.08
C LEU A 258 -23.06 -10.76 2.58
N ALA A 259 -23.69 -11.51 1.68
CA ALA A 259 -24.73 -12.47 2.04
C ALA A 259 -24.21 -13.55 3.02
N GLN A 260 -22.99 -14.04 2.79
CA GLN A 260 -22.35 -15.00 3.69
C GLN A 260 -21.97 -14.37 5.04
N ALA A 261 -21.42 -13.16 5.04
CA ALA A 261 -21.12 -12.40 6.24
C ALA A 261 -22.41 -12.15 7.07
N ALA A 262 -23.54 -11.89 6.42
CA ALA A 262 -24.84 -11.72 7.09
C ALA A 262 -25.34 -13.01 7.73
N LYS A 263 -25.17 -14.17 7.08
CA LYS A 263 -25.48 -15.47 7.67
C LYS A 263 -24.63 -15.76 8.90
N GLU A 264 -23.32 -15.60 8.76
CA GLU A 264 -22.35 -15.79 9.84
C GLU A 264 -22.64 -14.86 11.03
N TRP A 265 -22.92 -13.58 10.78
CA TRP A 265 -23.36 -12.65 11.82
C TRP A 265 -24.63 -13.13 12.51
N LYS A 266 -25.61 -13.67 11.77
CA LYS A 266 -26.83 -14.21 12.35
C LYS A 266 -26.55 -15.44 13.22
N ASP A 267 -25.65 -16.32 12.79
CA ASP A 267 -25.24 -17.48 13.57
C ASP A 267 -24.53 -17.08 14.85
N LYS A 268 -23.65 -16.08 14.82
CA LYS A 268 -23.07 -15.46 16.01
C LYS A 268 -24.14 -14.92 16.97
N CYS A 269 -25.18 -14.25 16.43
CA CYS A 269 -26.30 -13.80 17.27
C CYS A 269 -27.02 -14.98 17.95
N ASN A 270 -27.19 -16.10 17.27
CA ASN A 270 -27.82 -17.28 17.82
C ASN A 270 -26.96 -17.91 18.93
N HIS A 271 -25.64 -18.04 18.72
CA HIS A 271 -24.70 -18.54 19.73
C HIS A 271 -24.65 -17.65 20.97
N TRP A 272 -24.59 -16.31 20.84
CA TRP A 272 -24.66 -15.39 21.97
C TRP A 272 -26.00 -15.45 22.70
N ASN A 273 -27.11 -15.63 22.01
CA ASN A 273 -28.41 -15.81 22.63
C ASN A 273 -28.48 -17.14 23.44
N ALA A 274 -27.89 -18.20 22.94
CA ALA A 274 -27.77 -19.45 23.69
C ALA A 274 -26.91 -19.27 24.95
N TYR A 275 -25.74 -18.61 24.82
CA TYR A 275 -24.86 -18.30 25.93
C TYR A 275 -25.54 -17.44 27.01
N LYS A 276 -26.33 -16.43 26.59
CA LYS A 276 -27.10 -15.56 27.47
C LYS A 276 -28.05 -16.33 28.38
N GLN A 277 -28.67 -17.41 27.88
CA GLN A 277 -29.58 -18.23 28.69
C GLN A 277 -28.86 -18.99 29.80
N HIS A 278 -27.58 -19.29 29.64
CA HIS A 278 -26.79 -20.00 30.64
C HIS A 278 -26.10 -19.06 31.65
N GLU A 279 -25.51 -17.95 31.16
CA GLU A 279 -24.62 -17.10 31.98
C GLU A 279 -25.21 -15.74 32.34
N ASN A 280 -26.46 -15.46 31.95
CA ASN A 280 -27.16 -14.19 32.20
C ASN A 280 -26.37 -12.93 31.73
N VAL A 281 -25.66 -13.04 30.62
CA VAL A 281 -24.84 -11.98 30.03
C VAL A 281 -25.40 -11.63 28.66
N ASP A 282 -25.52 -10.32 28.38
CA ASP A 282 -26.13 -9.83 27.14
C ASP A 282 -25.07 -9.21 26.21
N VAL A 283 -24.65 -9.94 25.20
CA VAL A 283 -23.80 -9.46 24.11
C VAL A 283 -24.60 -9.49 22.81
N CYS A 284 -24.70 -8.35 22.15
CA CYS A 284 -25.33 -8.20 20.84
C CYS A 284 -24.24 -8.04 19.78
N PRO A 285 -23.93 -9.08 18.98
CA PRO A 285 -22.93 -8.98 17.93
C PRO A 285 -23.27 -7.94 16.90
N ALA A 286 -22.25 -7.25 16.35
CA ALA A 286 -22.42 -6.28 15.28
C ALA A 286 -21.73 -6.76 14.00
N LEU A 287 -22.42 -6.55 12.87
CA LEU A 287 -21.87 -6.71 11.51
C LEU A 287 -21.27 -5.38 11.07
N VAL A 288 -20.03 -5.38 10.64
CA VAL A 288 -19.32 -4.18 10.19
C VAL A 288 -19.10 -4.26 8.68
N VAL A 289 -19.57 -3.25 7.94
CA VAL A 289 -19.52 -3.23 6.47
C VAL A 289 -18.73 -2.04 5.98
N GLN A 290 -17.55 -2.29 5.40
CA GLN A 290 -16.72 -1.25 4.79
C GLN A 290 -17.12 -1.02 3.35
N VAL A 291 -17.56 0.19 3.01
CA VAL A 291 -18.03 0.56 1.68
C VAL A 291 -17.01 1.40 0.92
N LYS A 292 -17.12 1.41 -0.41
CA LYS A 292 -16.30 2.22 -1.32
C LYS A 292 -16.59 3.70 -1.14
N ASN A 293 -15.63 4.55 -1.45
CA ASN A 293 -15.83 6.00 -1.47
C ASN A 293 -16.76 6.37 -2.64
N GLY A 294 -17.56 7.40 -2.46
CA GLY A 294 -18.40 7.93 -3.54
C GLY A 294 -17.61 8.83 -4.47
N LYS A 295 -18.12 8.98 -5.70
CA LYS A 295 -17.64 9.91 -6.71
C LYS A 295 -18.80 10.74 -7.25
N ASN A 296 -18.52 11.93 -7.78
CA ASN A 296 -19.51 12.78 -8.47
C ASN A 296 -20.77 13.09 -7.66
N GLY A 297 -20.65 13.28 -6.34
CA GLY A 297 -21.78 13.62 -5.47
C GLY A 297 -22.59 12.43 -4.95
N VAL A 298 -22.22 11.21 -5.30
CA VAL A 298 -22.82 9.99 -4.74
C VAL A 298 -22.12 9.65 -3.42
N VAL A 299 -22.86 9.24 -2.41
CA VAL A 299 -22.33 8.92 -1.08
C VAL A 299 -21.33 7.76 -1.12
N SER A 300 -21.62 6.71 -1.86
CA SER A 300 -20.77 5.53 -2.02
C SER A 300 -20.91 4.93 -3.42
N GLU A 301 -19.85 4.35 -3.98
CA GLU A 301 -19.92 3.51 -5.18
C GLU A 301 -20.50 2.12 -4.89
N THR A 302 -20.61 1.72 -3.62
CA THR A 302 -21.32 0.51 -3.19
C THR A 302 -22.81 0.80 -3.16
N ASP A 303 -23.64 -0.10 -3.70
CA ASP A 303 -25.10 -0.01 -3.63
C ASP A 303 -25.56 -0.33 -2.20
N LEU A 304 -25.86 0.75 -1.44
CA LEU A 304 -26.24 0.64 -0.03
C LEU A 304 -27.64 0.04 0.16
N ASP A 305 -28.54 0.25 -0.79
CA ASP A 305 -29.90 -0.33 -0.76
C ASP A 305 -29.82 -1.84 -0.94
N GLU A 306 -28.97 -2.30 -1.87
CA GLU A 306 -28.73 -3.71 -2.10
C GLU A 306 -28.03 -4.35 -0.90
N CYS A 307 -27.09 -3.64 -0.25
CA CYS A 307 -26.47 -4.14 0.97
C CYS A 307 -27.49 -4.45 2.07
N ILE A 308 -28.43 -3.55 2.31
CA ILE A 308 -29.50 -3.78 3.32
C ILE A 308 -30.36 -4.98 2.91
N ARG A 309 -30.79 -5.05 1.63
CA ARG A 309 -31.59 -6.20 1.13
C ARG A 309 -30.88 -7.55 1.33
N GLN A 310 -29.59 -7.59 0.99
CA GLN A 310 -28.79 -8.81 1.14
C GLN A 310 -28.62 -9.21 2.62
N ILE A 311 -28.39 -8.24 3.49
CA ILE A 311 -28.27 -8.50 4.94
C ILE A 311 -29.60 -9.03 5.49
N GLU A 312 -30.72 -8.37 5.23
CA GLU A 312 -32.04 -8.77 5.72
C GLU A 312 -32.45 -10.15 5.22
N SER A 313 -32.30 -10.37 3.91
CA SER A 313 -32.70 -11.63 3.25
C SER A 313 -31.88 -12.83 3.76
N ASN A 314 -30.55 -12.67 3.90
CA ASN A 314 -29.67 -13.80 4.23
C ASN A 314 -29.57 -14.05 5.75
N ALA A 315 -29.69 -13.01 6.59
CA ALA A 315 -29.80 -13.18 8.03
C ALA A 315 -31.22 -13.52 8.51
N GLY A 316 -32.24 -13.46 7.62
CA GLY A 316 -33.61 -13.68 7.97
C GLY A 316 -34.15 -12.71 9.03
N VAL A 317 -33.74 -11.44 8.96
CA VAL A 317 -34.13 -10.39 9.92
C VAL A 317 -34.64 -9.17 9.18
N ALA A 318 -35.59 -8.45 9.77
CA ALA A 318 -35.93 -7.11 9.33
C ALA A 318 -35.18 -6.10 10.21
N LEU A 319 -34.36 -5.26 9.61
CA LEU A 319 -33.60 -4.21 10.31
C LEU A 319 -34.52 -3.01 10.59
N ARG A 320 -34.35 -2.41 11.75
CA ARG A 320 -35.16 -1.27 12.21
C ARG A 320 -34.35 0.00 12.26
N GLN A 321 -35.04 1.14 12.27
CA GLN A 321 -34.40 2.42 12.51
C GLN A 321 -33.66 2.42 13.85
N GLY A 322 -32.40 2.87 13.83
CA GLY A 322 -31.50 2.85 14.99
C GLY A 322 -30.65 1.58 15.13
N GLU A 323 -31.04 0.45 14.50
CA GLU A 323 -30.22 -0.77 14.46
C GLU A 323 -29.10 -0.70 13.41
N VAL A 324 -29.27 0.18 12.42
CA VAL A 324 -28.29 0.45 11.37
C VAL A 324 -27.76 1.87 11.53
N VAL A 325 -26.43 2.02 11.48
CA VAL A 325 -25.77 3.33 11.58
C VAL A 325 -24.66 3.44 10.54
N HIS A 326 -24.27 4.68 10.22
CA HIS A 326 -23.07 4.96 9.46
C HIS A 326 -22.12 5.89 10.21
N THR A 327 -20.83 5.84 9.87
CA THR A 327 -19.79 6.65 10.50
C THR A 327 -19.15 7.67 9.54
N PHE A 328 -19.66 7.81 8.32
CA PHE A 328 -19.22 8.81 7.34
C PHE A 328 -20.26 9.93 7.22
N ASN A 329 -19.86 11.12 6.78
CA ASN A 329 -20.72 12.30 6.66
C ASN A 329 -21.39 12.70 7.98
N SER A 330 -20.58 13.27 8.90
CA SER A 330 -21.04 13.69 10.23
C SER A 330 -22.29 14.55 10.17
N GLY A 331 -23.31 14.16 10.95
CA GLY A 331 -24.59 14.88 11.08
C GLY A 331 -25.62 14.62 9.97
N GLU A 332 -25.31 13.78 8.98
CA GLU A 332 -26.25 13.44 7.92
C GLU A 332 -27.08 12.18 8.27
N VAL A 333 -28.29 12.13 7.72
CA VAL A 333 -29.14 10.93 7.68
C VAL A 333 -29.20 10.46 6.22
N ILE A 334 -28.89 9.20 5.99
CA ILE A 334 -28.84 8.60 4.66
C ILE A 334 -29.96 7.57 4.56
N SER A 335 -30.76 7.68 3.49
CA SER A 335 -31.76 6.63 3.20
C SER A 335 -31.08 5.42 2.56
N MET A 336 -31.28 4.24 3.13
CA MET A 336 -30.80 2.96 2.64
C MET A 336 -31.95 1.95 2.63
N ASN A 337 -32.41 1.53 1.46
CA ASN A 337 -33.56 0.62 1.27
C ASN A 337 -34.81 1.04 2.09
N GLY A 338 -35.08 2.35 2.15
CA GLY A 338 -36.18 2.91 2.90
C GLY A 338 -35.96 3.08 4.41
N LEU A 339 -34.81 2.67 4.94
CA LEU A 339 -34.42 2.95 6.32
C LEU A 339 -33.70 4.31 6.39
N GLU A 340 -34.05 5.12 7.40
CA GLU A 340 -33.28 6.32 7.75
C GLU A 340 -32.09 5.92 8.63
N VAL A 341 -30.90 5.89 8.05
CA VAL A 341 -29.66 5.52 8.72
C VAL A 341 -28.94 6.79 9.17
N SER A 342 -28.80 6.92 10.48
CA SER A 342 -28.20 8.12 11.09
C SER A 342 -26.69 7.95 11.28
N TYR A 343 -25.99 9.08 11.29
CA TYR A 343 -24.59 9.12 11.72
C TYR A 343 -24.45 8.78 13.20
N LEU A 344 -23.50 7.92 13.52
CA LEU A 344 -23.07 7.66 14.89
C LEU A 344 -21.56 7.79 14.98
N ASP A 345 -21.09 8.53 16.00
CA ASP A 345 -19.67 8.69 16.25
C ASP A 345 -19.04 7.32 16.58
N PRO A 346 -17.90 6.94 15.96
CA PRO A 346 -17.25 5.65 16.20
C PRO A 346 -17.04 5.31 17.67
N SER A 347 -16.72 6.29 18.52
CA SER A 347 -16.46 6.11 19.95
C SER A 347 -17.70 5.65 20.74
N ARG A 348 -18.90 5.90 20.24
CA ARG A 348 -20.18 5.57 20.90
C ARG A 348 -20.77 4.23 20.47
N ILE A 349 -20.24 3.61 19.43
CA ILE A 349 -20.78 2.36 18.87
C ILE A 349 -20.71 1.20 19.88
N SER A 350 -19.60 1.10 20.61
CA SER A 350 -19.39 -0.01 21.57
C SER A 350 -20.44 -0.01 22.69
N GLU A 351 -20.85 1.18 23.13
CA GLU A 351 -21.79 1.35 24.25
C GLU A 351 -23.26 1.21 23.84
N ASN A 352 -23.55 1.44 22.54
CA ASN A 352 -24.90 1.36 22.01
C ASN A 352 -25.24 -0.06 21.56
N LYS A 353 -25.89 -0.84 22.45
CA LYS A 353 -26.24 -2.24 22.18
C LYS A 353 -27.34 -2.41 21.12
N ASP A 354 -28.10 -1.38 20.81
CA ASP A 354 -29.15 -1.43 19.78
C ASP A 354 -28.57 -1.45 18.36
N VAL A 355 -27.35 -0.94 18.19
CA VAL A 355 -26.66 -0.93 16.89
C VAL A 355 -26.21 -2.33 16.52
N ARG A 356 -26.72 -2.85 15.41
CA ARG A 356 -26.46 -4.20 14.89
C ARG A 356 -25.64 -4.22 13.61
N VAL A 357 -25.81 -3.21 12.74
CA VAL A 357 -25.09 -3.10 11.46
C VAL A 357 -24.43 -1.72 11.36
N ILE A 358 -23.16 -1.68 10.98
CA ILE A 358 -22.36 -0.46 10.95
C ILE A 358 -21.75 -0.31 9.56
N PHE A 359 -22.13 0.75 8.84
CA PHE A 359 -21.51 1.12 7.58
C PHE A 359 -20.42 2.17 7.79
N PHE A 360 -19.22 1.95 7.23
CA PHE A 360 -18.11 2.87 7.34
C PHE A 360 -17.26 2.93 6.04
N LYS A 361 -16.38 3.91 5.91
CA LYS A 361 -15.43 4.05 4.80
C LYS A 361 -13.98 3.85 5.26
N ASP A 362 -13.39 4.84 5.90
CA ASP A 362 -11.99 4.81 6.37
C ASP A 362 -11.84 5.16 7.85
N ASN A 363 -12.85 5.72 8.47
CA ASN A 363 -12.76 6.39 9.77
C ASN A 363 -12.84 5.47 10.99
N LEU A 364 -13.03 4.16 10.85
CA LEU A 364 -12.92 3.22 11.98
C LEU A 364 -11.47 2.84 12.32
N SER A 365 -10.49 3.23 11.50
CA SER A 365 -9.07 2.94 11.75
C SER A 365 -8.52 3.69 12.98
N THR A 366 -9.12 4.82 13.34
CA THR A 366 -8.76 5.62 14.52
C THR A 366 -9.97 5.80 15.41
N GLY A 367 -9.82 5.57 16.70
CA GLY A 367 -10.86 5.94 17.65
C GLY A 367 -11.89 4.89 18.01
N TRP A 368 -12.05 3.86 17.24
CA TRP A 368 -13.05 2.82 17.45
C TRP A 368 -12.50 1.63 18.27
N ASP A 369 -13.31 1.08 19.17
CA ASP A 369 -13.02 -0.10 19.97
C ASP A 369 -14.34 -0.83 20.22
N CYS A 370 -14.61 -1.91 19.51
CA CYS A 370 -15.88 -2.61 19.57
C CYS A 370 -15.70 -4.14 19.57
N PRO A 371 -15.46 -4.75 20.75
CA PRO A 371 -15.25 -6.19 20.86
C PRO A 371 -16.42 -7.07 20.39
N ARG A 372 -17.63 -6.51 20.33
CA ARG A 372 -18.81 -7.20 19.81
C ARG A 372 -18.96 -7.17 18.29
N ALA A 373 -18.04 -6.48 17.60
CA ALA A 373 -17.93 -6.53 16.14
C ALA A 373 -17.15 -7.79 15.75
N GLU A 374 -17.85 -8.89 15.52
CA GLU A 374 -17.28 -10.22 15.32
C GLU A 374 -17.29 -10.67 13.86
N THR A 375 -18.04 -9.98 13.01
CA THR A 375 -18.11 -10.23 11.58
C THR A 375 -17.91 -8.92 10.82
N MET A 376 -17.01 -8.93 9.84
CA MET A 376 -16.73 -7.79 8.99
C MET A 376 -16.72 -8.17 7.52
N MET A 377 -17.25 -7.29 6.67
CA MET A 377 -17.17 -7.38 5.22
C MET A 377 -16.55 -6.09 4.66
N SER A 378 -15.63 -6.19 3.69
CA SER A 378 -15.03 -5.02 3.03
C SER A 378 -15.22 -5.05 1.52
N PHE A 379 -15.87 -4.01 0.98
CA PHE A 379 -15.98 -3.76 -0.47
C PHE A 379 -14.74 -3.07 -1.06
N LYS A 380 -13.79 -2.64 -0.22
CA LYS A 380 -12.60 -1.94 -0.71
C LYS A 380 -11.61 -2.88 -1.38
N VAL A 381 -10.86 -2.34 -2.33
CA VAL A 381 -9.79 -3.05 -3.04
C VAL A 381 -8.53 -3.11 -2.17
N ALA A 382 -7.68 -4.06 -2.46
CA ALA A 382 -6.48 -4.47 -1.71
C ALA A 382 -5.44 -3.39 -1.30
N THR A 383 -5.61 -2.13 -1.67
CA THR A 383 -4.68 -1.04 -1.28
C THR A 383 -4.80 -0.60 0.18
N GLY A 384 -5.80 -1.09 0.91
CA GLY A 384 -6.12 -0.70 2.29
C GLY A 384 -5.76 -1.74 3.37
N TYR A 385 -4.81 -2.66 3.13
CA TYR A 385 -4.48 -3.75 4.06
C TYR A 385 -4.05 -3.29 5.46
N THR A 386 -3.32 -2.18 5.58
CA THR A 386 -2.93 -1.59 6.89
C THR A 386 -4.17 -1.18 7.71
N ASN A 387 -5.19 -0.60 7.06
CA ASN A 387 -6.44 -0.24 7.72
C ASN A 387 -7.19 -1.48 8.22
N ILE A 388 -7.20 -2.57 7.44
CA ILE A 388 -7.82 -3.84 7.82
C ILE A 388 -7.12 -4.43 9.06
N ALA A 389 -5.79 -4.48 9.08
CA ALA A 389 -5.03 -4.99 10.23
C ALA A 389 -5.29 -4.17 11.50
N GLN A 390 -5.37 -2.84 11.39
CA GLN A 390 -5.70 -1.97 12.51
C GLN A 390 -7.14 -2.17 13.03
N LEU A 391 -8.10 -2.40 12.15
CA LEU A 391 -9.47 -2.72 12.52
C LEU A 391 -9.57 -4.07 13.23
N LEU A 392 -8.90 -5.10 12.68
CA LEU A 392 -8.82 -6.41 13.31
C LEU A 392 -8.26 -6.34 14.72
N GLY A 393 -7.17 -5.62 14.95
CA GLY A 393 -6.59 -5.42 16.28
C GLY A 393 -7.56 -4.81 17.31
N ARG A 394 -8.70 -4.26 16.88
CA ARG A 394 -9.78 -3.72 17.73
C ARG A 394 -10.98 -4.64 17.86
N MET A 395 -11.19 -5.53 16.89
CA MET A 395 -12.25 -6.53 16.89
C MET A 395 -11.87 -7.81 17.64
N VAL A 396 -10.56 -8.10 17.75
CA VAL A 396 -10.05 -9.34 18.36
C VAL A 396 -10.17 -9.42 19.87
N ARG A 397 -10.64 -8.38 20.54
CA ARG A 397 -10.93 -8.46 21.98
C ARG A 397 -12.17 -9.25 22.27
N THR A 398 -12.14 -10.01 23.36
CA THR A 398 -13.35 -10.71 23.82
C THR A 398 -14.34 -9.70 24.43
N PRO A 399 -15.65 -9.77 24.11
CA PRO A 399 -16.66 -8.84 24.62
C PRO A 399 -16.77 -8.85 26.16
N LEU A 400 -16.53 -10.02 26.78
CA LEU A 400 -16.63 -10.24 28.22
C LEU A 400 -15.26 -10.19 28.92
N GLN A 401 -14.20 -9.83 28.22
CA GLN A 401 -12.82 -9.86 28.75
C GLN A 401 -12.42 -11.23 29.32
N LYS A 402 -12.98 -12.30 28.77
CA LYS A 402 -12.64 -13.68 29.10
C LYS A 402 -12.88 -14.57 27.90
N ARG A 403 -12.15 -15.68 27.82
CA ARG A 403 -12.42 -16.74 26.83
C ARG A 403 -13.74 -17.44 27.18
N ILE A 404 -14.51 -17.78 26.17
CA ILE A 404 -15.76 -18.56 26.31
C ILE A 404 -15.40 -20.03 26.13
N GLU A 405 -15.45 -20.80 27.22
CA GLU A 405 -15.05 -22.22 27.24
C GLU A 405 -16.12 -23.15 26.65
N THR A 406 -17.37 -22.73 26.66
CA THR A 406 -18.50 -23.57 26.26
C THR A 406 -18.85 -23.52 24.80
N ASP A 407 -18.27 -22.56 24.06
CA ASP A 407 -18.58 -22.32 22.65
C ASP A 407 -17.39 -21.63 21.96
N ASP A 408 -16.58 -22.39 21.23
CA ASP A 408 -15.39 -21.89 20.55
C ASP A 408 -15.72 -20.87 19.46
N THR A 409 -16.92 -20.95 18.86
CA THR A 409 -17.33 -20.00 17.81
C THR A 409 -17.42 -18.56 18.31
N LEU A 410 -17.68 -18.36 19.61
CA LEU A 410 -17.74 -17.06 20.27
C LEU A 410 -16.35 -16.45 20.50
N ASN A 411 -15.28 -17.24 20.31
CA ASN A 411 -13.89 -16.78 20.40
C ASN A 411 -13.26 -16.53 19.02
N GLU A 412 -14.07 -16.37 17.96
CA GLU A 412 -13.58 -16.16 16.60
C GLU A 412 -14.10 -14.84 16.02
N VAL A 413 -13.31 -14.26 15.10
CA VAL A 413 -13.69 -13.15 14.24
C VAL A 413 -13.67 -13.62 12.79
N ASN A 414 -14.70 -13.28 12.01
CA ASN A 414 -14.79 -13.60 10.60
C ASN A 414 -14.71 -12.34 9.73
N LEU A 415 -13.80 -12.36 8.76
CA LEU A 415 -13.50 -11.25 7.86
C LEU A 415 -13.68 -11.69 6.42
N TYR A 416 -14.55 -11.01 5.68
CA TYR A 416 -14.87 -11.29 4.28
C TYR A 416 -14.27 -10.24 3.35
N LEU A 417 -13.32 -10.64 2.48
CA LEU A 417 -12.51 -9.78 1.62
C LEU A 417 -12.60 -10.18 0.13
N PRO A 418 -13.73 -9.94 -0.55
CA PRO A 418 -13.93 -10.36 -1.95
C PRO A 418 -12.95 -9.75 -2.94
N ASN A 419 -12.32 -8.62 -2.62
CA ASN A 419 -11.39 -7.90 -3.49
C ASN A 419 -9.91 -8.10 -3.10
N PHE A 420 -9.61 -9.14 -2.31
CA PHE A 420 -8.27 -9.49 -1.88
C PHE A 420 -7.83 -10.81 -2.53
N ASN A 421 -6.55 -10.93 -2.78
CA ASN A 421 -5.90 -12.17 -3.24
C ASN A 421 -4.96 -12.70 -2.16
N SER A 422 -4.43 -13.91 -2.35
CA SER A 422 -3.52 -14.57 -1.41
C SER A 422 -2.33 -13.68 -1.01
N VAL A 423 -1.75 -12.91 -1.96
CA VAL A 423 -0.63 -11.99 -1.68
C VAL A 423 -1.03 -10.86 -0.74
N THR A 424 -2.25 -10.35 -0.88
CA THR A 424 -2.74 -9.25 -0.05
C THR A 424 -3.14 -9.71 1.33
N VAL A 425 -3.71 -10.90 1.45
CA VAL A 425 -4.00 -11.55 2.74
C VAL A 425 -2.70 -11.79 3.51
N GLU A 426 -1.63 -12.23 2.84
CA GLU A 426 -0.31 -12.37 3.45
C GLU A 426 0.24 -11.03 3.99
N ARG A 427 -0.06 -9.91 3.34
CA ARG A 427 0.31 -8.58 3.85
C ARG A 427 -0.48 -8.19 5.10
N VAL A 428 -1.80 -8.47 5.14
CA VAL A 428 -2.63 -8.24 6.34
C VAL A 428 -2.07 -9.03 7.53
N LYS A 429 -1.69 -10.27 7.30
CA LYS A 429 -1.05 -11.13 8.29
C LYS A 429 0.22 -10.50 8.85
N ARG A 430 1.17 -10.11 8.01
CA ARG A 430 2.45 -9.49 8.42
C ARG A 430 2.25 -8.22 9.24
N GLU A 431 1.25 -7.42 8.90
CA GLU A 431 0.88 -6.24 9.69
C GLU A 431 0.35 -6.62 11.09
N LEU A 432 -0.42 -7.70 11.22
CA LEU A 432 -0.90 -8.19 12.52
C LEU A 432 0.24 -8.74 13.37
N GLU A 433 1.17 -9.46 12.79
CA GLU A 433 2.38 -9.98 13.45
C GLU A 433 3.30 -8.86 13.95
N GLY A 434 3.05 -7.61 13.58
CA GLY A 434 3.93 -6.48 13.88
C GLY A 434 5.27 -6.55 13.13
N VAL A 435 5.42 -7.49 12.20
CA VAL A 435 6.52 -7.52 11.25
C VAL A 435 6.20 -6.50 10.17
N ILE A 436 6.56 -5.24 10.42
CA ILE A 436 6.50 -4.21 9.39
C ILE A 436 7.43 -4.67 8.26
N PRO A 437 6.94 -4.85 7.02
CA PRO A 437 7.84 -4.98 5.90
C PRO A 437 8.65 -3.68 5.85
N THR A 438 9.93 -3.78 6.13
CA THR A 438 10.88 -2.78 5.65
C THR A 438 10.66 -2.72 4.14
N ASN A 439 10.14 -1.57 3.67
CA ASN A 439 10.02 -1.20 2.27
C ASN A 439 8.82 -1.73 1.44
N VAL A 440 7.61 -1.26 1.75
CA VAL A 440 6.78 -0.62 0.72
C VAL A 440 6.35 0.73 1.28
N GLU A 441 7.28 1.64 1.30
CA GLU A 441 7.04 3.04 1.60
C GLU A 441 6.29 3.67 0.41
N THR A 442 5.02 3.97 0.60
CA THR A 442 4.40 5.11 -0.09
C THR A 442 4.71 6.39 0.71
N HIS A 443 5.97 6.63 0.99
CA HIS A 443 6.42 7.99 1.22
C HIS A 443 6.47 8.70 -0.14
N PRO A 444 6.09 9.97 -0.23
CA PRO A 444 6.49 10.75 -1.38
C PRO A 444 8.01 10.67 -1.40
N LYS A 445 8.57 9.92 -2.37
CA LYS A 445 10.01 9.78 -2.52
C LYS A 445 10.55 11.20 -2.58
N GLU A 446 11.47 11.55 -1.67
CA GLU A 446 12.17 12.83 -1.76
C GLU A 446 12.71 12.95 -3.18
N LYS A 447 12.38 14.05 -3.83
CA LYS A 447 12.86 14.30 -5.19
C LYS A 447 14.19 15.04 -5.06
N GLN A 448 15.22 14.54 -5.73
CA GLN A 448 16.42 15.30 -5.96
C GLN A 448 16.33 16.01 -7.32
N ILE A 449 16.75 17.24 -7.33
CA ILE A 449 16.89 18.06 -8.54
C ILE A 449 18.36 18.06 -8.89
N LEU A 450 18.70 17.51 -10.04
CA LEU A 450 20.07 17.38 -10.52
C LEU A 450 20.27 18.26 -11.75
N GLU A 451 21.34 19.04 -11.74
CA GLU A 451 21.70 20.04 -12.77
C GLU A 451 23.13 19.82 -13.27
N LEU A 452 23.49 20.54 -14.32
CA LEU A 452 24.85 20.57 -14.91
C LEU A 452 25.69 21.64 -14.21
N ARG A 453 26.14 21.42 -13.00
CA ARG A 453 26.92 22.41 -12.24
C ARG A 453 28.39 22.00 -12.07
N GLY A 454 29.29 22.91 -12.31
CA GLY A 454 30.72 22.76 -12.00
C GLY A 454 31.42 21.72 -12.87
N ASP A 455 32.58 21.30 -12.39
CA ASP A 455 33.44 20.32 -13.05
C ASP A 455 33.27 18.94 -12.46
N LEU A 456 33.52 17.92 -13.28
CA LEU A 456 33.64 16.53 -12.84
C LEU A 456 34.97 16.32 -12.11
N PRO A 457 35.15 15.24 -11.35
CA PRO A 457 36.39 14.96 -10.63
C PRO A 457 37.65 14.92 -11.49
N CYS A 458 37.49 14.62 -12.77
CA CYS A 458 38.57 14.64 -13.76
C CYS A 458 38.91 16.06 -14.30
N GLY A 459 38.28 17.12 -13.78
CA GLY A 459 38.51 18.52 -14.20
C GLY A 459 37.84 18.91 -15.50
N ILE A 460 36.94 18.13 -16.04
CA ILE A 460 36.15 18.42 -17.24
C ILE A 460 34.78 18.98 -16.83
N SER A 461 34.36 20.10 -17.45
CA SER A 461 33.05 20.69 -17.19
C SER A 461 31.91 19.73 -17.58
N ARG A 462 30.93 19.57 -16.68
CA ARG A 462 29.69 18.80 -16.96
C ARG A 462 28.95 19.35 -18.18
N GLN A 463 28.90 20.66 -18.34
CA GLN A 463 28.28 21.30 -19.50
C GLN A 463 28.94 20.86 -20.81
N LYS A 464 30.29 20.78 -20.86
CA LYS A 464 31.02 20.34 -22.03
C LYS A 464 30.71 18.87 -22.41
N VAL A 465 30.57 18.01 -21.44
CA VAL A 465 30.18 16.59 -21.65
C VAL A 465 28.75 16.48 -22.13
N PHE A 466 27.83 17.22 -21.51
CA PHE A 466 26.44 17.32 -21.92
C PHE A 466 26.26 17.75 -23.37
N GLU A 467 26.94 18.83 -23.78
CA GLU A 467 26.95 19.29 -25.17
C GLU A 467 27.52 18.24 -26.11
N ALA A 468 28.56 17.52 -25.70
CA ALA A 468 29.12 16.45 -26.51
C ALA A 468 28.15 15.29 -26.72
N ILE A 469 27.37 14.87 -25.69
CA ILE A 469 26.35 13.83 -25.81
C ILE A 469 25.23 14.31 -26.75
N ASN A 470 24.69 15.51 -26.56
CA ASN A 470 23.60 16.02 -27.37
C ASN A 470 24.00 16.28 -28.85
N ASN A 471 25.29 16.52 -29.13
CA ASN A 471 25.81 16.69 -30.49
C ASN A 471 26.28 15.37 -31.13
N ALA A 472 26.29 14.25 -30.38
CA ALA A 472 26.84 12.98 -30.88
C ALA A 472 25.90 12.20 -31.79
N GLN A 473 24.66 12.68 -32.00
CA GLN A 473 23.66 11.98 -32.80
C GLN A 473 23.47 10.53 -32.33
N ILE A 474 23.23 10.34 -31.02
CA ILE A 474 22.93 9.06 -30.45
C ILE A 474 21.44 8.76 -30.70
N ASP A 475 21.16 7.71 -31.44
CA ASP A 475 19.80 7.30 -31.73
C ASP A 475 19.07 6.87 -30.46
N SER A 476 17.85 7.38 -30.25
CA SER A 476 16.91 6.88 -29.29
C SER A 476 15.55 6.65 -29.95
N TYR A 477 14.81 5.65 -29.47
CA TYR A 477 13.49 5.37 -30.02
C TYR A 477 12.42 5.97 -29.13
N ALA A 478 11.31 6.39 -29.73
CA ALA A 478 10.14 6.75 -28.96
C ALA A 478 9.75 5.57 -28.05
N ILE A 479 9.53 5.87 -26.77
CA ILE A 479 9.03 4.86 -25.84
C ILE A 479 7.73 4.32 -26.44
N PRO A 480 7.60 3.00 -26.68
CA PRO A 480 6.35 2.46 -27.12
C PRO A 480 5.30 2.86 -26.08
N LYS A 481 4.48 3.87 -26.38
CA LYS A 481 3.27 4.09 -25.61
C LYS A 481 2.58 2.77 -25.70
N LYS A 482 2.30 2.11 -24.53
CA LYS A 482 1.67 0.78 -24.45
C LYS A 482 0.78 0.62 -25.66
N GLY A 483 1.12 -0.32 -26.55
CA GLY A 483 0.39 -0.52 -27.79
C GLY A 483 -1.08 -0.70 -27.49
N ILE A 484 -1.99 -0.73 -28.42
CA ILE A 484 -3.41 -0.94 -28.13
C ILE A 484 -3.47 -2.11 -27.14
N THR A 485 -3.64 -1.79 -25.84
CA THR A 485 -3.69 -2.79 -24.77
C THR A 485 -5.00 -3.56 -24.85
N ASN A 486 -5.98 -3.03 -25.58
CA ASN A 486 -7.27 -3.63 -25.78
C ASN A 486 -7.75 -3.39 -27.22
N TYR A 487 -7.48 -4.34 -28.10
CA TYR A 487 -7.94 -4.33 -29.50
C TYR A 487 -9.47 -4.40 -29.61
N ARG A 488 -10.18 -4.97 -28.65
CA ARG A 488 -11.65 -4.99 -28.63
C ARG A 488 -12.21 -3.57 -28.62
N THR A 489 -11.80 -2.76 -27.64
CA THR A 489 -12.22 -1.35 -27.54
C THR A 489 -11.70 -0.51 -28.71
N ALA A 490 -10.47 -0.73 -29.17
CA ALA A 490 -9.89 0.02 -30.27
C ALA A 490 -10.62 -0.24 -31.59
N LEU A 491 -10.99 -1.49 -31.86
CA LEU A 491 -11.75 -1.88 -33.04
C LEU A 491 -13.15 -1.25 -33.05
N PHE A 492 -13.86 -1.25 -31.93
CA PHE A 492 -15.17 -0.58 -31.85
C PHE A 492 -15.04 0.92 -32.11
N LYS A 493 -14.07 1.60 -31.55
CA LYS A 493 -13.79 3.03 -31.85
C LYS A 493 -13.52 3.26 -33.33
N LEU A 494 -12.73 2.39 -33.96
CA LEU A 494 -12.48 2.45 -35.39
C LEU A 494 -13.77 2.22 -36.20
N CYS A 495 -14.56 1.20 -35.86
CA CYS A 495 -15.84 0.94 -36.50
C CYS A 495 -16.80 2.13 -36.40
N HIS A 496 -16.90 2.77 -35.25
CA HIS A 496 -17.71 4.00 -35.09
C HIS A 496 -17.24 5.14 -35.98
N LEU A 497 -15.91 5.34 -36.08
CA LEU A 497 -15.36 6.33 -37.00
C LEU A 497 -15.72 6.02 -38.44
N LEU A 498 -15.57 4.75 -38.86
CA LEU A 498 -15.92 4.31 -40.25
C LEU A 498 -17.41 4.45 -40.57
N VAL A 499 -18.29 4.18 -39.62
CA VAL A 499 -19.75 4.39 -39.78
C VAL A 499 -20.07 5.87 -39.89
N ARG A 500 -19.53 6.71 -39.00
CA ARG A 500 -19.77 8.15 -38.97
C ARG A 500 -19.25 8.83 -40.24
N THR A 501 -18.08 8.42 -40.72
CA THR A 501 -17.51 8.93 -41.97
C THR A 501 -18.14 8.35 -43.24
N ARG A 502 -19.07 7.40 -43.11
CA ARG A 502 -19.74 6.65 -44.18
C ARG A 502 -18.77 5.83 -45.05
N LEU A 503 -17.57 5.54 -44.59
CA LEU A 503 -16.62 4.66 -45.28
C LEU A 503 -17.05 3.20 -45.21
N CYS A 504 -17.58 2.77 -44.06
CA CYS A 504 -18.16 1.44 -43.87
C CYS A 504 -19.42 1.55 -42.99
N ARG A 505 -20.58 1.64 -43.62
CA ARG A 505 -21.86 1.89 -42.92
C ARG A 505 -22.27 0.80 -41.92
N ASN A 506 -21.84 -0.41 -42.16
CA ASN A 506 -22.21 -1.57 -41.34
C ASN A 506 -21.10 -2.07 -40.41
N ALA A 507 -19.95 -1.38 -40.33
CA ALA A 507 -18.78 -1.88 -39.59
C ALA A 507 -19.08 -2.33 -38.16
N THR A 508 -19.79 -1.53 -37.38
CA THR A 508 -20.22 -1.88 -35.99
C THR A 508 -21.20 -3.04 -35.98
N LYS A 509 -22.17 -3.04 -36.87
CA LYS A 509 -23.20 -4.09 -36.96
C LYS A 509 -22.59 -5.45 -37.33
N ASP A 510 -21.69 -5.45 -38.30
CA ASP A 510 -21.01 -6.66 -38.75
C ASP A 510 -20.11 -7.22 -37.67
N LEU A 511 -19.37 -6.33 -36.95
CA LEU A 511 -18.54 -6.74 -35.84
C LEU A 511 -19.35 -7.35 -34.69
N LEU A 512 -20.47 -6.71 -34.32
CA LEU A 512 -21.40 -7.25 -33.31
C LEU A 512 -21.93 -8.62 -33.73
N ALA A 513 -22.36 -8.77 -35.01
CA ALA A 513 -22.88 -10.03 -35.54
C ALA A 513 -21.81 -11.16 -35.46
N ASP A 514 -20.56 -10.85 -35.76
CA ASP A 514 -19.46 -11.81 -35.71
C ASP A 514 -19.18 -12.27 -34.29
N ILE A 515 -19.05 -11.33 -33.31
CA ILE A 515 -18.80 -11.67 -31.92
C ILE A 515 -19.98 -12.45 -31.33
N VAL A 516 -21.21 -11.99 -31.56
CA VAL A 516 -22.43 -12.68 -31.11
C VAL A 516 -22.56 -14.07 -31.76
N GLY A 517 -22.12 -14.22 -33.01
CA GLY A 517 -22.05 -15.52 -33.70
C GLY A 517 -21.12 -16.49 -33.01
N LYS A 518 -19.94 -16.03 -32.60
CA LYS A 518 -18.94 -16.83 -31.88
C LYS A 518 -19.43 -17.25 -30.49
N ILE A 519 -20.04 -16.35 -29.72
CA ILE A 519 -20.66 -16.69 -28.44
C ILE A 519 -21.73 -17.78 -28.65
N THR A 520 -22.62 -17.59 -29.64
CA THR A 520 -23.67 -18.55 -29.94
C THR A 520 -23.10 -19.93 -30.28
N LEU A 521 -22.06 -19.99 -31.11
CA LEU A 521 -21.40 -21.24 -31.50
C LEU A 521 -20.74 -21.94 -30.29
N TYR A 522 -20.08 -21.20 -29.43
CA TYR A 522 -19.45 -21.75 -28.22
C TYR A 522 -20.50 -22.40 -27.31
N ILE A 523 -21.58 -21.72 -27.03
CA ILE A 523 -22.67 -22.26 -26.20
C ILE A 523 -23.30 -23.50 -26.85
N GLN A 524 -23.52 -23.46 -28.19
CA GLN A 524 -24.04 -24.63 -28.92
C GLN A 524 -23.08 -25.83 -28.81
N GLN A 525 -21.77 -25.60 -28.89
CA GLN A 525 -20.77 -26.67 -28.70
C GLN A 525 -20.84 -27.29 -27.31
N LEU A 526 -21.03 -26.48 -26.26
CA LEU A 526 -21.21 -26.98 -24.90
C LEU A 526 -22.47 -27.85 -24.77
N VAL A 527 -23.57 -27.45 -25.43
CA VAL A 527 -24.81 -28.22 -25.46
C VAL A 527 -24.62 -29.54 -26.24
N ASP A 528 -24.04 -29.48 -27.42
CA ASP A 528 -23.82 -30.63 -28.28
C ASP A 528 -22.88 -31.67 -27.63
N ASN A 529 -21.91 -31.22 -26.84
CA ASN A 529 -20.98 -32.09 -26.11
C ASN A 529 -21.51 -32.56 -24.77
N GLY A 530 -22.71 -32.12 -24.37
CA GLY A 530 -23.31 -32.49 -23.07
C GLY A 530 -22.62 -31.85 -21.84
N GLN A 531 -21.82 -30.80 -22.07
CA GLN A 531 -21.04 -30.12 -21.01
C GLN A 531 -21.75 -28.86 -20.49
N TYR A 532 -22.86 -28.45 -21.09
CA TYR A 532 -23.52 -27.18 -20.81
C TYR A 532 -23.88 -27.03 -19.32
N GLU A 533 -24.64 -27.96 -18.75
CA GLU A 533 -25.12 -27.88 -17.36
C GLU A 533 -23.94 -27.82 -16.37
N GLN A 534 -22.97 -28.72 -16.54
CA GLN A 534 -21.80 -28.75 -15.66
C GLN A 534 -20.98 -27.44 -15.71
N THR A 535 -20.84 -26.85 -16.91
CA THR A 535 -20.11 -25.59 -17.08
C THR A 535 -20.89 -24.42 -16.48
N MET A 536 -22.22 -24.39 -16.69
CA MET A 536 -23.07 -23.36 -16.09
C MET A 536 -23.07 -23.42 -14.58
N ASP A 537 -23.17 -24.63 -13.99
CA ASP A 537 -23.10 -24.81 -12.55
C ASP A 537 -21.73 -24.37 -11.99
N SER A 538 -20.65 -24.68 -12.68
CA SER A 538 -19.29 -24.31 -12.24
C SER A 538 -19.08 -22.80 -12.20
N VAL A 539 -19.69 -22.05 -13.12
CA VAL A 539 -19.54 -20.58 -13.18
C VAL A 539 -20.50 -19.85 -12.24
N ARG A 540 -21.58 -20.52 -11.82
CA ARG A 540 -22.52 -20.01 -10.82
C ARG A 540 -22.01 -20.12 -9.40
N VAL A 541 -20.99 -20.92 -9.18
CA VAL A 541 -20.42 -21.20 -7.86
C VAL A 541 -19.01 -20.62 -7.79
N MET A 542 -18.75 -19.87 -6.74
CA MET A 542 -17.41 -19.46 -6.38
C MET A 542 -16.90 -20.29 -5.20
N ASN A 543 -15.60 -20.56 -5.20
CA ASN A 543 -14.94 -21.24 -4.11
C ASN A 543 -14.25 -20.22 -3.19
N ASP A 544 -14.58 -20.31 -1.91
CA ASP A 544 -13.94 -19.50 -0.88
C ASP A 544 -12.62 -20.13 -0.44
N LYS A 545 -11.68 -19.28 -0.05
CA LYS A 545 -10.44 -19.63 0.62
C LYS A 545 -10.44 -19.05 2.01
N ILE A 546 -9.99 -19.84 2.98
CA ILE A 546 -9.94 -19.42 4.36
C ILE A 546 -8.52 -19.53 4.87
N VAL A 547 -7.99 -18.41 5.37
CA VAL A 547 -6.77 -18.36 6.16
C VAL A 547 -7.14 -18.09 7.61
N SER A 548 -6.69 -18.93 8.54
CA SER A 548 -6.97 -18.75 9.95
C SER A 548 -5.71 -18.34 10.71
N LEU A 549 -5.81 -17.22 11.41
CA LEU A 549 -4.74 -16.63 12.21
C LEU A 549 -5.18 -16.58 13.67
N ASP A 550 -4.24 -16.56 14.61
CA ASP A 550 -4.55 -16.14 15.97
C ASP A 550 -4.74 -14.61 16.05
N ALA A 551 -5.18 -14.11 17.17
CA ALA A 551 -5.44 -12.68 17.38
C ALA A 551 -4.17 -11.79 17.27
N LEU A 552 -2.99 -12.39 17.22
CA LEU A 552 -1.70 -11.71 17.09
C LEU A 552 -1.05 -11.92 15.73
N GLY A 553 -1.76 -12.56 14.79
CA GLY A 553 -1.33 -12.74 13.40
C GLY A 553 -0.62 -14.06 13.11
N THR A 554 -0.35 -14.92 14.11
CA THR A 554 0.32 -16.20 13.87
C THR A 554 -0.62 -17.15 13.13
N ILE A 555 -0.12 -17.88 12.13
CA ILE A 555 -0.91 -18.85 11.37
C ILE A 555 -1.34 -20.01 12.28
N ILE A 556 -2.64 -20.22 12.39
CA ILE A 556 -3.22 -21.45 12.97
C ILE A 556 -3.44 -22.48 11.87
N THR A 557 -3.95 -22.03 10.73
CA THR A 557 -4.20 -22.88 9.56
C THR A 557 -3.82 -22.09 8.32
N ASP A 558 -2.95 -22.67 7.50
CA ASP A 558 -2.66 -22.15 6.16
C ASP A 558 -3.91 -22.13 5.29
N GLU A 559 -3.80 -21.46 4.14
CA GLU A 559 -4.90 -21.38 3.18
C GLU A 559 -5.51 -22.76 2.90
N LYS A 560 -6.79 -22.87 3.15
CA LYS A 560 -7.59 -24.06 2.87
C LYS A 560 -8.82 -23.70 2.06
N ASP A 561 -9.34 -24.67 1.32
CA ASP A 561 -10.63 -24.51 0.65
C ASP A 561 -11.73 -24.31 1.71
N GLY A 562 -12.46 -23.22 1.53
CA GLY A 562 -13.65 -22.90 2.31
C GLY A 562 -14.91 -23.56 1.74
N SER A 563 -16.04 -22.93 1.95
CA SER A 563 -17.31 -23.36 1.37
C SER A 563 -17.46 -22.83 -0.05
N SER A 564 -18.18 -23.56 -0.89
CA SER A 564 -18.60 -23.06 -2.20
C SER A 564 -19.88 -22.24 -2.04
N PHE A 565 -19.94 -21.06 -2.67
CA PHE A 565 -21.08 -20.16 -2.60
C PHE A 565 -21.70 -19.97 -3.97
N GLU A 566 -23.02 -20.00 -4.04
CA GLU A 566 -23.75 -19.63 -5.26
C GLU A 566 -23.71 -18.10 -5.44
N LEU A 567 -23.31 -17.63 -6.63
CA LEU A 567 -23.25 -16.21 -6.97
C LEU A 567 -24.64 -15.59 -6.94
N LYS A 568 -24.72 -14.38 -6.39
CA LYS A 568 -25.95 -13.58 -6.46
C LYS A 568 -26.15 -12.98 -7.84
N ASP A 569 -27.39 -12.82 -8.27
CA ASP A 569 -27.73 -12.22 -9.56
C ASP A 569 -27.10 -10.83 -9.74
N THR A 570 -26.98 -10.07 -8.67
CA THR A 570 -26.34 -8.77 -8.66
C THR A 570 -24.83 -8.87 -8.99
N ASP A 571 -24.15 -9.89 -8.49
CA ASP A 571 -22.74 -10.12 -8.80
C ASP A 571 -22.57 -10.55 -10.27
N ILE A 572 -23.44 -11.42 -10.77
CA ILE A 572 -23.47 -11.82 -12.20
C ILE A 572 -23.73 -10.62 -13.09
N TYR A 573 -24.69 -9.75 -12.69
CA TYR A 573 -24.94 -8.50 -13.37
C TYR A 573 -23.68 -7.64 -13.45
N ASN A 574 -23.08 -7.32 -12.32
CA ASN A 574 -21.90 -6.49 -12.23
C ASN A 574 -20.70 -7.09 -12.99
N TRP A 575 -20.53 -8.39 -12.92
CA TRP A 575 -19.48 -9.11 -13.66
C TRP A 575 -19.66 -8.98 -15.16
N SER A 576 -20.89 -9.19 -15.66
CA SER A 576 -21.19 -9.04 -17.08
C SER A 576 -21.01 -7.60 -17.59
N GLU A 577 -21.33 -6.57 -16.79
CA GLU A 577 -21.08 -5.16 -17.12
C GLU A 577 -19.57 -4.83 -17.17
N ASN A 578 -18.77 -5.45 -16.29
CA ASN A 578 -17.30 -5.32 -16.33
C ASN A 578 -16.71 -6.00 -17.56
N VAL A 579 -17.27 -7.13 -17.99
CA VAL A 579 -16.91 -7.79 -19.25
C VAL A 579 -17.27 -6.91 -20.45
N GLU A 580 -18.46 -6.32 -20.47
CA GLU A 580 -18.91 -5.38 -21.51
C GLU A 580 -17.98 -4.14 -21.62
N ALA A 581 -17.46 -3.66 -20.49
CA ALA A 581 -16.52 -2.55 -20.47
C ALA A 581 -15.20 -2.84 -21.23
N GLN A 582 -14.80 -4.11 -21.38
CA GLN A 582 -13.64 -4.51 -22.18
C GLN A 582 -13.83 -4.26 -23.68
N PHE A 583 -15.10 -4.15 -24.12
CA PHE A 583 -15.51 -3.82 -25.48
C PHE A 583 -15.84 -2.32 -25.65
N GLY A 584 -15.62 -1.50 -24.63
CA GLY A 584 -15.97 -0.07 -24.68
C GLY A 584 -17.43 0.23 -24.35
N ARG A 585 -18.20 -0.76 -23.86
CA ARG A 585 -19.65 -0.71 -23.62
C ARG A 585 -20.45 -0.50 -24.91
N ASP A 586 -20.05 -1.14 -25.98
CA ASP A 586 -20.60 -1.00 -27.32
C ASP A 586 -21.76 -1.96 -27.63
N GLY A 587 -22.33 -2.57 -26.60
CA GLY A 587 -23.62 -3.31 -26.69
C GLY A 587 -23.48 -4.76 -27.17
N VAL A 588 -22.34 -5.42 -26.99
CA VAL A 588 -22.15 -6.83 -27.34
C VAL A 588 -23.11 -7.72 -26.56
N LEU A 589 -23.18 -7.56 -25.23
CA LEU A 589 -24.12 -8.29 -24.39
C LEU A 589 -25.58 -8.00 -24.78
N THR A 590 -25.91 -6.75 -25.06
CA THR A 590 -27.26 -6.37 -25.51
C THR A 590 -27.63 -7.04 -26.82
N ALA A 591 -26.73 -7.05 -27.79
CA ALA A 591 -26.92 -7.71 -29.07
C ALA A 591 -27.09 -9.23 -28.93
N TYR A 592 -26.28 -9.86 -28.03
CA TYR A 592 -26.40 -11.28 -27.74
C TYR A 592 -27.75 -11.62 -27.09
N ARG A 593 -28.15 -10.84 -26.06
CA ARG A 593 -29.46 -11.01 -25.41
C ARG A 593 -30.64 -10.86 -26.38
N GLN A 594 -30.61 -9.89 -27.27
CA GLN A 594 -31.63 -9.70 -28.30
C GLN A 594 -31.70 -10.89 -29.26
N LYS A 595 -30.55 -11.44 -29.66
CA LYS A 595 -30.51 -12.59 -30.58
C LYS A 595 -31.05 -13.87 -29.96
N ARG A 596 -30.85 -14.08 -28.67
CA ARG A 596 -31.19 -15.32 -27.94
C ARG A 596 -32.39 -15.12 -27.00
N ALA A 597 -33.10 -14.01 -27.13
CA ALA A 597 -34.29 -13.73 -26.33
C ALA A 597 -35.35 -14.85 -26.42
N GLY A 598 -35.80 -15.33 -25.27
CA GLY A 598 -36.80 -16.41 -25.18
C GLY A 598 -36.26 -17.82 -25.27
N GLU A 599 -34.94 -18.00 -25.49
CA GLU A 599 -34.31 -19.34 -25.47
C GLU A 599 -33.69 -19.62 -24.06
N TYR A 600 -33.21 -18.61 -23.39
CA TYR A 600 -32.59 -18.67 -22.08
C TYR A 600 -33.04 -17.49 -21.20
N ASP A 601 -32.93 -17.64 -19.88
CA ASP A 601 -33.22 -16.51 -19.02
C ASP A 601 -32.12 -15.44 -19.08
N ASN A 602 -32.37 -14.30 -18.42
CA ASN A 602 -31.46 -13.14 -18.48
C ASN A 602 -30.14 -13.39 -17.77
N THR A 603 -30.14 -14.13 -16.70
CA THR A 603 -28.96 -14.47 -15.90
C THR A 603 -28.10 -15.46 -16.69
N ASP A 604 -28.71 -16.47 -17.32
CA ASP A 604 -27.99 -17.41 -18.18
C ASP A 604 -27.31 -16.71 -19.36
N LEU A 605 -28.01 -15.80 -20.03
CA LEU A 605 -27.40 -15.03 -21.14
C LEU A 605 -26.20 -14.18 -20.71
N ARG A 606 -26.20 -13.66 -19.48
CA ARG A 606 -25.05 -12.98 -18.90
C ARG A 606 -23.90 -13.95 -18.60
N LEU A 607 -24.22 -15.10 -18.05
CA LEU A 607 -23.22 -16.14 -17.78
C LEU A 607 -22.61 -16.69 -19.07
N HIS A 608 -23.36 -16.88 -20.14
CA HIS A 608 -22.83 -17.25 -21.46
C HIS A 608 -21.80 -16.26 -21.96
N PHE A 609 -22.08 -14.97 -21.83
CA PHE A 609 -21.16 -13.90 -22.23
C PHE A 609 -19.89 -13.91 -21.38
N ILE A 610 -20.03 -14.07 -20.06
CA ILE A 610 -18.90 -14.19 -19.13
C ILE A 610 -18.06 -15.42 -19.49
N LEU A 611 -18.68 -16.60 -19.60
CA LEU A 611 -17.99 -17.86 -19.93
C LEU A 611 -17.17 -17.74 -21.22
N TYR A 612 -17.77 -17.22 -22.29
CA TYR A 612 -17.07 -17.05 -23.55
C TYR A 612 -15.83 -16.16 -23.45
N VAL A 613 -15.92 -15.08 -22.71
CA VAL A 613 -14.82 -14.10 -22.60
C VAL A 613 -13.74 -14.57 -21.64
N TYR A 614 -14.06 -15.42 -20.67
CA TYR A 614 -13.08 -15.95 -19.70
C TYR A 614 -12.55 -17.33 -20.09
N ASP A 615 -13.20 -18.09 -20.98
CA ASP A 615 -12.61 -19.29 -21.57
C ASP A 615 -11.31 -18.94 -22.30
N GLN A 616 -10.19 -19.55 -21.92
CA GLN A 616 -8.88 -19.16 -22.40
C GLN A 616 -8.76 -19.27 -23.95
N THR A 617 -9.31 -20.34 -24.52
CA THR A 617 -9.27 -20.57 -25.97
C THR A 617 -10.15 -19.55 -26.71
N CYS A 618 -11.35 -19.30 -26.22
CA CYS A 618 -12.28 -18.32 -26.80
C CYS A 618 -11.73 -16.89 -26.68
N LYS A 619 -11.11 -16.56 -25.57
CA LYS A 619 -10.46 -15.27 -25.32
C LYS A 619 -9.34 -15.00 -26.32
N GLU A 620 -8.45 -15.96 -26.52
CA GLU A 620 -7.35 -15.86 -27.50
C GLU A 620 -7.89 -15.68 -28.92
N GLN A 621 -8.86 -16.49 -29.31
CA GLN A 621 -9.51 -16.38 -30.63
C GLN A 621 -10.23 -15.04 -30.82
N LEU A 622 -10.86 -14.51 -29.78
CA LEU A 622 -11.52 -13.21 -29.80
C LEU A 622 -10.52 -12.07 -29.95
N ASP A 623 -9.42 -12.12 -29.21
CA ASP A 623 -8.37 -11.11 -29.27
C ASP A 623 -7.66 -11.11 -30.63
N GLU A 624 -7.41 -12.28 -31.20
CA GLU A 624 -6.88 -12.42 -32.55
C GLU A 624 -7.84 -11.91 -33.60
N LEU A 625 -9.13 -12.23 -33.51
CA LEU A 625 -10.17 -11.70 -34.40
C LEU A 625 -10.19 -10.17 -34.37
N CYS A 626 -10.25 -9.58 -33.15
CA CYS A 626 -10.30 -8.13 -33.00
C CYS A 626 -9.04 -7.46 -33.54
N LYS A 627 -7.86 -8.05 -33.29
CA LYS A 627 -6.58 -7.57 -33.81
C LYS A 627 -6.51 -7.64 -35.34
N ALA A 628 -6.87 -8.78 -35.90
CA ALA A 628 -6.84 -8.98 -37.36
C ALA A 628 -7.79 -8.02 -38.09
N LYS A 629 -9.04 -7.90 -37.63
CA LYS A 629 -10.01 -6.97 -38.20
C LYS A 629 -9.59 -5.50 -38.02
N PHE A 630 -8.98 -5.15 -36.90
CA PHE A 630 -8.46 -3.81 -36.67
C PHE A 630 -7.43 -3.44 -37.75
N HIS A 631 -6.44 -4.32 -37.98
CA HIS A 631 -5.43 -4.09 -39.00
C HIS A 631 -6.02 -4.08 -40.41
N GLU A 632 -6.94 -5.00 -40.71
CA GLU A 632 -7.65 -5.00 -41.99
C GLU A 632 -8.34 -3.66 -42.27
N TYR A 633 -9.07 -3.12 -41.30
CA TYR A 633 -9.77 -1.86 -41.46
C TYR A 633 -8.81 -0.67 -41.52
N VAL A 634 -7.73 -0.69 -40.75
CA VAL A 634 -6.67 0.32 -40.83
C VAL A 634 -6.05 0.35 -42.22
N ASP A 635 -5.65 -0.79 -42.76
CA ASP A 635 -5.02 -0.89 -44.07
C ASP A 635 -5.96 -0.51 -45.20
N ARG A 636 -7.24 -0.97 -45.10
CA ARG A 636 -8.24 -0.71 -46.13
C ARG A 636 -8.68 0.75 -46.22
N TYR A 637 -8.84 1.45 -45.10
CA TYR A 637 -9.46 2.76 -45.07
C TYR A 637 -8.48 3.90 -44.75
N ARG A 638 -7.18 3.63 -44.61
CA ARG A 638 -6.16 4.60 -44.27
C ARG A 638 -6.19 5.82 -45.22
N HIS A 639 -6.08 5.59 -46.52
CA HIS A 639 -6.04 6.66 -47.52
C HIS A 639 -7.32 7.48 -47.57
N ASP A 640 -8.46 6.78 -47.40
CA ASP A 640 -9.79 7.47 -47.44
C ASP A 640 -9.95 8.39 -46.24
N ILE A 641 -9.42 7.99 -45.04
CA ILE A 641 -9.47 8.80 -43.84
C ILE A 641 -8.46 9.94 -43.89
N GLU A 642 -7.24 9.68 -44.40
CA GLU A 642 -6.20 10.71 -44.60
C GLU A 642 -6.64 11.82 -45.58
N SER A 643 -7.56 11.53 -46.49
CA SER A 643 -8.17 12.51 -47.43
C SER A 643 -9.30 13.32 -46.80
N ARG A 644 -9.74 13.05 -45.60
CA ARG A 644 -10.84 13.72 -44.88
C ARG A 644 -10.39 14.98 -44.16
N GLY A 645 -11.33 15.61 -43.45
CA GLY A 645 -11.06 16.79 -42.64
C GLY A 645 -10.15 16.53 -41.44
N GLU A 646 -9.47 17.56 -40.95
CA GLU A 646 -8.48 17.48 -39.87
C GLU A 646 -9.03 16.86 -38.56
N ALA A 647 -10.33 16.99 -38.28
CA ALA A 647 -10.95 16.44 -37.09
C ALA A 647 -11.01 14.90 -37.13
N GLU A 648 -11.45 14.36 -38.27
CA GLU A 648 -11.53 12.91 -38.49
C GLU A 648 -10.17 12.27 -38.57
N LYS A 649 -9.20 12.95 -39.17
CA LYS A 649 -7.81 12.55 -39.26
C LYS A 649 -7.15 12.48 -37.87
N ARG A 650 -7.35 13.49 -37.02
CA ARG A 650 -6.85 13.51 -35.63
C ARG A 650 -7.47 12.39 -34.77
N GLU A 651 -8.75 12.10 -34.98
CA GLU A 651 -9.43 11.02 -34.24
C GLU A 651 -8.91 9.66 -34.70
N TYR A 652 -8.79 9.42 -35.98
CA TYR A 652 -8.16 8.23 -36.53
C TYR A 652 -6.75 8.04 -36.01
N GLU A 653 -5.96 9.09 -36.05
CA GLU A 653 -4.61 9.07 -35.50
C GLU A 653 -4.60 8.73 -34.00
N LYS A 654 -5.55 9.21 -33.19
CA LYS A 654 -5.67 8.82 -31.77
C LYS A 654 -6.00 7.34 -31.60
N ILE A 655 -6.82 6.78 -32.48
CA ILE A 655 -7.18 5.37 -32.46
C ILE A 655 -6.02 4.49 -32.93
N VAL A 656 -5.29 4.92 -33.95
CA VAL A 656 -4.25 4.16 -34.64
C VAL A 656 -2.84 4.46 -34.13
N LYS A 657 -2.58 5.63 -33.53
CA LYS A 657 -1.29 6.06 -32.93
C LYS A 657 -0.83 5.29 -31.70
N ALA A 658 -1.53 4.25 -31.40
CA ALA A 658 -0.90 3.19 -30.64
C ALA A 658 0.22 2.44 -31.43
N HIS A 659 0.51 2.85 -32.68
CA HIS A 659 1.66 2.32 -33.41
C HIS A 659 2.94 3.05 -33.00
N VAL A 660 3.83 2.27 -32.45
CA VAL A 660 5.21 2.58 -32.13
C VAL A 660 5.88 3.22 -33.35
N SER A 661 6.37 4.45 -33.21
CA SER A 661 7.31 4.97 -34.19
C SER A 661 8.56 4.10 -34.16
N THR A 662 8.84 3.43 -35.26
CA THR A 662 10.09 2.66 -35.46
C THR A 662 11.23 3.55 -35.95
N GLN A 663 10.99 4.85 -36.10
CA GLN A 663 12.00 5.81 -36.51
C GLN A 663 12.71 6.35 -35.26
N PRO A 664 14.06 6.29 -35.27
CA PRO A 664 14.83 6.90 -34.18
C PRO A 664 14.79 8.44 -34.27
N PHE A 665 15.08 9.06 -33.14
CA PHE A 665 15.38 10.49 -33.05
C PHE A 665 16.68 10.65 -32.28
N ASP A 666 17.35 11.78 -32.46
CA ASP A 666 18.58 12.08 -31.73
C ASP A 666 18.27 12.24 -30.23
N LEU A 667 18.98 11.50 -29.39
CA LEU A 667 18.87 11.62 -27.93
C LEU A 667 19.19 13.05 -27.51
N CYS A 668 18.27 13.70 -26.85
CA CYS A 668 18.43 15.04 -26.30
C CYS A 668 18.27 15.01 -24.78
N LEU A 669 19.36 15.17 -24.08
CA LEU A 669 19.34 15.24 -22.61
C LEU A 669 18.79 16.60 -22.16
N PRO A 670 18.01 16.69 -21.07
CA PRO A 670 17.51 17.95 -20.53
C PRO A 670 18.57 18.65 -19.68
N ASP A 671 18.45 19.96 -19.51
CA ASP A 671 19.36 20.74 -18.64
C ASP A 671 19.22 20.40 -17.17
N LEU A 672 18.08 19.83 -16.78
CA LEU A 672 17.71 19.49 -15.41
C LEU A 672 16.98 18.14 -15.35
N VAL A 673 17.35 17.30 -14.39
CA VAL A 673 16.73 15.99 -14.14
C VAL A 673 16.13 15.95 -12.74
N VAL A 674 14.84 15.59 -12.65
CA VAL A 674 14.18 15.35 -11.38
C VAL A 674 14.01 13.85 -11.19
N THR A 675 14.64 13.30 -10.17
CA THR A 675 14.58 11.87 -9.84
C THR A 675 14.32 11.64 -8.36
N SER A 676 14.00 10.42 -7.98
CA SER A 676 13.81 10.07 -6.58
C SER A 676 15.16 9.99 -5.89
N LYS A 677 15.31 10.70 -4.76
CA LYS A 677 16.43 10.54 -3.85
C LYS A 677 16.16 9.31 -2.98
N ASN A 678 16.91 8.24 -3.17
CA ASN A 678 16.80 7.05 -2.36
C ASN A 678 17.53 7.27 -1.04
N PRO A 679 16.89 7.08 0.14
CA PRO A 679 17.56 7.26 1.44
C PRO A 679 18.78 6.36 1.62
N ASP A 680 18.72 5.12 1.07
CA ASP A 680 19.82 4.14 1.11
C ASP A 680 20.71 4.23 -0.15
N GLY A 681 20.64 5.32 -0.90
CA GLY A 681 21.43 5.52 -2.12
C GLY A 681 22.86 5.91 -1.81
N GLN A 682 23.80 5.42 -2.61
CA GLN A 682 25.19 5.88 -2.54
C GLN A 682 25.34 7.26 -3.18
N ILE A 683 26.32 8.01 -2.71
CA ILE A 683 26.64 9.36 -3.20
C ILE A 683 27.70 9.25 -4.29
N TYR A 684 27.40 9.85 -5.44
CA TYR A 684 28.29 9.91 -6.60
C TYR A 684 28.62 11.36 -6.96
N ASN A 685 29.88 11.67 -7.11
CA ASN A 685 30.36 12.98 -7.55
C ASN A 685 30.76 13.00 -9.05
N ASP A 686 30.79 11.86 -9.68
CA ASP A 686 31.18 11.63 -11.08
C ASP A 686 30.00 11.29 -11.99
N HIS A 687 28.77 11.43 -11.52
CA HIS A 687 27.57 11.40 -12.34
C HIS A 687 27.46 12.70 -13.15
N LEU A 688 26.95 12.64 -14.39
CA LEU A 688 26.85 13.80 -15.28
C LEU A 688 26.06 14.96 -14.66
N TYR A 689 24.97 14.68 -13.99
CA TYR A 689 24.17 15.66 -13.25
C TYR A 689 24.48 15.60 -11.76
N CYS A 690 24.38 16.74 -11.07
CA CYS A 690 24.61 16.83 -9.64
C CYS A 690 23.63 17.81 -8.98
N ASP A 691 23.50 17.74 -7.67
CA ASP A 691 22.80 18.73 -6.83
C ASP A 691 23.67 19.99 -6.59
N GLY A 692 23.19 20.89 -5.73
CA GLY A 692 23.89 22.10 -5.35
C GLY A 692 25.27 21.89 -4.72
N GLU A 693 25.56 20.67 -4.21
CA GLU A 693 26.84 20.28 -3.58
C GLU A 693 27.75 19.47 -4.53
N GLY A 694 27.38 19.30 -5.77
CA GLY A 694 28.14 18.51 -6.74
C GLY A 694 27.94 17.01 -6.65
N LYS A 695 26.89 16.54 -5.98
CA LYS A 695 26.60 15.14 -5.67
C LYS A 695 25.35 14.67 -6.38
N ALA A 696 25.25 13.37 -6.64
CA ALA A 696 24.01 12.69 -7.05
C ALA A 696 23.82 11.42 -6.21
N VAL A 697 22.59 11.10 -5.83
CA VAL A 697 22.27 9.95 -4.97
C VAL A 697 21.49 8.93 -5.78
N PHE A 698 22.04 7.72 -5.91
CA PHE A 698 21.37 6.60 -6.56
C PHE A 698 21.51 5.32 -5.75
N LYS A 699 20.46 4.49 -5.75
CA LYS A 699 20.52 3.13 -5.26
C LYS A 699 20.65 2.21 -6.46
N LEU A 700 21.83 1.67 -6.65
CA LEU A 700 22.14 0.67 -7.66
C LEU A 700 21.98 -0.72 -7.06
N ASP A 701 21.64 -1.71 -7.89
CA ASP A 701 21.73 -3.09 -7.45
C ASP A 701 23.18 -3.58 -7.42
N THR A 702 23.40 -4.78 -6.87
CA THR A 702 24.74 -5.31 -6.69
C THR A 702 25.52 -5.46 -8.00
N TRP A 703 24.85 -5.85 -9.09
CA TRP A 703 25.49 -6.03 -10.40
C TRP A 703 25.75 -4.68 -11.09
N GLU A 704 24.82 -3.76 -10.97
CA GLU A 704 24.96 -2.39 -11.43
C GLU A 704 26.17 -1.70 -10.77
N GLU A 705 26.29 -1.88 -9.43
CA GLU A 705 27.41 -1.31 -8.67
C GLU A 705 28.74 -1.95 -9.07
N ASP A 706 28.83 -3.28 -9.17
CA ASP A 706 30.04 -4.00 -9.59
C ASP A 706 30.51 -3.54 -10.97
N VAL A 707 29.57 -3.40 -11.92
CA VAL A 707 29.87 -2.94 -13.29
C VAL A 707 30.32 -1.48 -13.29
N LEU A 708 29.63 -0.59 -12.56
CA LEU A 708 30.01 0.81 -12.50
C LEU A 708 31.39 1.01 -11.88
N GLN A 709 31.71 0.30 -10.80
CA GLN A 709 33.03 0.36 -10.17
C GLN A 709 34.13 -0.10 -11.11
N ALA A 710 33.91 -1.16 -11.88
CA ALA A 710 34.88 -1.62 -12.89
C ALA A 710 35.07 -0.60 -14.02
N GLU A 711 34.01 0.07 -14.46
CA GLU A 711 34.11 1.11 -15.49
C GLU A 711 34.86 2.35 -15.01
N ARG A 712 34.68 2.76 -13.76
CA ARG A 712 35.39 3.89 -13.14
C ARG A 712 36.90 3.70 -13.06
N GLN A 713 37.38 2.46 -13.03
CA GLN A 713 38.81 2.13 -12.99
C GLN A 713 39.48 2.09 -14.37
N LYS A 714 38.71 2.11 -15.45
CA LYS A 714 39.24 2.07 -16.79
C LYS A 714 39.82 3.41 -17.20
N GLU A 715 40.95 3.38 -17.96
CA GLU A 715 41.62 4.58 -18.45
C GLU A 715 40.69 5.48 -19.28
N GLY A 716 40.77 6.78 -19.05
CA GLY A 716 39.98 7.77 -19.77
C GLY A 716 38.54 7.94 -19.29
N PHE A 717 38.13 7.28 -18.19
CA PHE A 717 36.82 7.49 -17.61
C PHE A 717 36.60 8.98 -17.23
N VAL A 718 35.45 9.53 -17.67
CA VAL A 718 35.06 10.93 -17.43
C VAL A 718 33.88 11.00 -16.47
N CYS A 719 32.77 10.40 -16.83
CA CYS A 719 31.56 10.36 -16.01
C CYS A 719 30.63 9.24 -16.50
N TRP A 720 29.55 9.07 -15.75
CA TRP A 720 28.46 8.19 -16.09
C TRP A 720 27.12 8.91 -15.95
N LEU A 721 26.11 8.37 -16.61
CA LEU A 721 24.73 8.81 -16.55
C LEU A 721 23.82 7.62 -16.29
N ARG A 722 23.00 7.70 -15.25
CA ARG A 722 21.91 6.74 -15.06
C ARG A 722 20.82 7.04 -16.08
N ASN A 723 20.53 6.09 -16.93
CA ASN A 723 19.45 6.18 -17.88
C ASN A 723 18.12 5.89 -17.18
N ILE A 724 17.39 6.94 -16.83
CA ILE A 724 16.13 6.81 -16.07
C ILE A 724 15.04 6.33 -17.03
N PRO A 725 14.43 5.14 -16.82
CA PRO A 725 13.45 4.60 -17.76
C PRO A 725 12.17 5.45 -17.84
N ASN A 726 11.49 5.36 -18.99
CA ASN A 726 10.18 5.97 -19.25
C ASN A 726 10.13 7.51 -19.21
N LYS A 727 11.24 8.19 -19.53
CA LYS A 727 11.28 9.63 -19.76
C LYS A 727 11.46 9.92 -21.24
N GLU A 728 10.98 11.08 -21.70
CA GLU A 728 11.19 11.50 -23.11
C GLU A 728 12.67 11.66 -23.48
N SER A 729 13.50 11.96 -22.49
CA SER A 729 14.96 12.08 -22.60
C SER A 729 15.72 10.78 -22.29
N SER A 730 15.05 9.64 -22.16
CA SER A 730 15.72 8.35 -21.92
C SER A 730 16.29 7.81 -23.22
N LEU A 731 17.46 7.20 -23.13
CA LEU A 731 17.93 6.33 -24.20
C LEU A 731 17.05 5.07 -24.21
N CYS A 732 16.29 4.90 -25.28
CA CYS A 732 15.42 3.75 -25.50
C CYS A 732 15.89 2.96 -26.72
N ILE A 733 16.15 1.68 -26.55
CA ILE A 733 16.40 0.69 -27.59
C ILE A 733 15.16 -0.15 -27.78
N GLN A 734 14.74 -0.43 -29.00
CA GLN A 734 13.60 -1.31 -29.26
C GLN A 734 14.06 -2.73 -29.52
N TYR A 735 13.36 -3.72 -28.98
CA TYR A 735 13.59 -5.12 -29.27
C TYR A 735 12.28 -5.87 -29.54
N LYS A 736 12.36 -6.93 -30.34
CA LYS A 736 11.21 -7.79 -30.66
C LYS A 736 11.08 -8.92 -29.62
N SER A 737 9.90 -9.03 -29.02
CA SER A 737 9.53 -10.17 -28.16
C SER A 737 8.28 -10.84 -28.76
N GLY A 738 8.46 -11.93 -29.48
CA GLY A 738 7.43 -12.48 -30.34
C GLY A 738 7.04 -11.50 -31.44
N THR A 739 5.77 -11.13 -31.53
CA THR A 739 5.25 -10.14 -32.49
C THR A 739 5.25 -8.71 -31.97
N GLU A 740 5.64 -8.47 -30.70
CA GLU A 740 5.60 -7.16 -30.07
C GLU A 740 6.96 -6.48 -30.04
N LEU A 741 6.98 -5.17 -30.30
CA LEU A 741 8.12 -4.30 -30.03
C LEU A 741 8.06 -3.82 -28.57
N LYS A 742 9.13 -4.09 -27.82
CA LYS A 742 9.27 -3.67 -26.43
C LYS A 742 10.42 -2.68 -26.26
N PRO A 743 10.32 -1.74 -25.28
CA PRO A 743 11.42 -0.85 -24.96
C PRO A 743 12.43 -1.55 -24.05
N LEU A 744 13.71 -1.33 -24.33
CA LEU A 744 14.83 -1.56 -23.45
C LEU A 744 15.42 -0.21 -23.07
N PHE A 745 15.61 0.06 -21.79
CA PHE A 745 16.31 1.23 -21.27
C PHE A 745 17.61 0.75 -20.63
N PRO A 746 18.71 0.73 -21.35
CA PRO A 746 20.02 0.33 -20.80
C PRO A 746 20.34 1.17 -19.56
N ASP A 747 20.93 0.55 -18.55
CA ASP A 747 21.11 1.17 -17.24
C ASP A 747 22.04 2.37 -17.24
N PHE A 748 23.13 2.29 -18.03
CA PHE A 748 24.18 3.31 -18.02
C PHE A 748 24.58 3.81 -19.39
N ILE A 749 24.85 5.12 -19.44
CA ILE A 749 25.67 5.73 -20.48
C ILE A 749 26.99 6.13 -19.81
N ILE A 750 28.09 5.55 -20.27
CA ILE A 750 29.44 5.87 -19.79
C ILE A 750 30.14 6.79 -20.79
N VAL A 751 30.79 7.83 -20.30
CA VAL A 751 31.56 8.76 -21.10
C VAL A 751 33.05 8.60 -20.80
N ARG A 752 33.83 8.42 -21.84
CA ARG A 752 35.30 8.36 -21.76
C ARG A 752 35.91 9.39 -22.66
N LYS A 753 37.15 9.77 -22.36
CA LYS A 753 37.97 10.62 -23.21
C LYS A 753 39.15 9.84 -23.76
N VAL A 754 39.14 9.62 -25.04
CA VAL A 754 40.21 8.88 -25.77
C VAL A 754 40.73 9.80 -26.89
N ASN A 755 42.07 10.03 -26.95
CA ASN A 755 42.69 10.90 -27.95
C ASN A 755 42.00 12.27 -28.10
N ASP A 756 41.69 12.90 -27.01
CA ASP A 756 40.96 14.20 -26.89
C ASP A 756 39.50 14.21 -27.42
N ARG A 757 38.92 13.07 -27.73
CA ARG A 757 37.51 12.92 -28.12
C ARG A 757 36.73 12.20 -27.08
N PHE A 758 35.44 12.55 -26.93
CA PHE A 758 34.52 11.80 -26.09
C PHE A 758 34.03 10.57 -26.84
N GLU A 759 34.06 9.44 -26.15
CA GLU A 759 33.50 8.19 -26.59
C GLU A 759 32.35 7.78 -25.63
N PHE A 760 31.27 7.29 -26.23
CA PHE A 760 30.06 6.89 -25.48
C PHE A 760 29.90 5.39 -25.50
N SER A 761 29.59 4.84 -24.34
CA SER A 761 29.30 3.42 -24.14
C SER A 761 27.92 3.26 -23.49
N VAL A 762 27.16 2.31 -23.99
CA VAL A 762 25.85 1.91 -23.46
C VAL A 762 26.01 0.55 -22.80
N LEU A 763 25.64 0.48 -21.53
CA LEU A 763 25.82 -0.73 -20.71
C LEU A 763 24.50 -1.20 -20.11
N GLU A 764 24.23 -2.49 -20.22
CA GLU A 764 23.07 -3.20 -19.68
C GLU A 764 23.56 -4.36 -18.79
N PRO A 765 23.78 -4.14 -17.48
CA PRO A 765 23.93 -5.22 -16.52
C PRO A 765 22.67 -6.09 -16.50
N HIS A 766 22.74 -7.35 -16.86
CA HIS A 766 21.56 -8.16 -17.08
C HIS A 766 21.66 -9.59 -16.56
N PHE A 767 20.63 -10.02 -15.81
CA PHE A 767 20.51 -11.43 -15.41
C PHE A 767 20.01 -12.26 -16.59
N THR A 768 20.86 -13.17 -17.08
CA THR A 768 20.61 -13.93 -18.31
C THR A 768 19.47 -14.97 -18.19
N GLY A 769 18.93 -15.22 -17.02
CA GLY A 769 17.82 -16.16 -16.80
C GLY A 769 16.41 -15.62 -17.16
N TYR A 770 16.28 -14.34 -17.53
CA TYR A 770 14.99 -13.79 -17.95
C TYR A 770 14.60 -14.20 -19.36
N ALA A 771 13.32 -14.49 -19.59
CA ALA A 771 12.78 -14.93 -20.88
C ALA A 771 13.05 -13.95 -22.05
N ASP A 772 13.31 -12.68 -21.75
CA ASP A 772 13.56 -11.64 -22.73
C ASP A 772 15.06 -11.30 -22.94
N SER A 773 16.00 -12.04 -22.32
CA SER A 773 17.44 -11.78 -22.41
C SER A 773 17.98 -11.90 -23.84
N VAL A 774 17.63 -12.98 -24.55
CA VAL A 774 18.03 -13.17 -25.96
C VAL A 774 17.38 -12.13 -26.86
N PRO A 775 16.06 -11.87 -26.80
CA PRO A 775 15.42 -10.78 -27.53
C PRO A 775 16.05 -9.40 -27.28
N LYS A 776 16.38 -9.05 -26.03
CA LYS A 776 17.04 -7.80 -25.68
C LYS A 776 18.42 -7.65 -26.33
N LEU A 777 19.25 -8.71 -26.24
CA LEU A 777 20.57 -8.70 -26.84
C LEU A 777 20.51 -8.56 -28.38
N LYS A 778 19.52 -9.21 -29.02
CA LYS A 778 19.27 -9.02 -30.46
C LYS A 778 18.85 -7.59 -30.79
N GLY A 779 17.99 -6.98 -29.96
CA GLY A 779 17.61 -5.56 -30.11
C GLY A 779 18.79 -4.61 -29.94
N MET A 780 19.69 -4.86 -29.00
CA MET A 780 20.93 -4.11 -28.85
C MET A 780 21.84 -4.28 -30.06
N ALA A 781 21.90 -5.48 -30.66
CA ALA A 781 22.67 -5.74 -31.89
C ALA A 781 22.10 -4.97 -33.09
N GLU A 782 20.78 -4.99 -33.30
CA GLU A 782 20.09 -4.22 -34.35
C GLU A 782 20.31 -2.71 -34.16
N TYR A 783 20.29 -2.23 -32.92
CA TYR A 783 20.57 -0.83 -32.57
C TYR A 783 22.01 -0.46 -32.96
N SER A 784 23.01 -1.29 -32.65
CA SER A 784 24.42 -1.01 -32.96
C SER A 784 24.75 -1.05 -34.45
N GLU A 785 23.91 -1.67 -35.28
CA GLU A 785 24.06 -1.59 -36.74
C GLU A 785 23.69 -0.20 -37.27
N ARG A 786 22.77 0.48 -36.62
CA ARG A 786 22.22 1.77 -37.04
C ARG A 786 22.93 2.96 -36.38
N CYS A 787 23.13 2.89 -35.06
CA CYS A 787 23.76 3.93 -34.28
C CYS A 787 25.27 3.67 -34.14
N THR A 788 26.06 4.33 -34.97
CA THR A 788 27.53 4.24 -34.94
C THR A 788 28.20 5.22 -33.97
N SER A 789 27.41 6.13 -33.37
CA SER A 789 27.89 7.10 -32.38
C SER A 789 28.20 6.47 -31.01
N VAL A 790 27.74 5.25 -30.77
CA VAL A 790 28.00 4.48 -29.56
C VAL A 790 29.13 3.49 -29.85
N GLY A 791 30.31 3.74 -29.29
CA GLY A 791 31.53 2.94 -29.51
C GLY A 791 31.49 1.56 -28.83
N ARG A 792 30.76 1.43 -27.73
CA ARG A 792 30.53 0.17 -26.97
C ARG A 792 29.06 0.07 -26.64
N ASN A 793 28.45 -1.07 -26.98
CA ASN A 793 27.09 -1.41 -26.58
C ASN A 793 27.11 -2.81 -26.01
N GLU A 794 27.03 -2.92 -24.70
CA GLU A 794 27.37 -4.13 -23.97
C GLU A 794 26.24 -4.62 -23.07
N MET A 795 25.92 -5.91 -23.19
CA MET A 795 25.22 -6.65 -22.16
C MET A 795 26.26 -7.30 -21.25
N LEU A 796 26.10 -7.12 -19.93
CA LEU A 796 27.07 -7.57 -18.94
C LEU A 796 26.40 -8.49 -17.93
N ARG A 797 27.16 -9.47 -17.42
CA ARG A 797 26.75 -10.25 -16.26
C ARG A 797 27.89 -10.38 -15.25
N VAL A 798 27.53 -10.53 -13.99
CA VAL A 798 28.48 -10.77 -12.90
C VAL A 798 28.43 -12.25 -12.51
N VAL A 799 29.57 -12.91 -12.49
CA VAL A 799 29.68 -14.32 -12.10
C VAL A 799 30.67 -14.48 -10.94
N GLU A 800 30.34 -15.35 -10.00
CA GLU A 800 31.24 -15.72 -8.91
C GLU A 800 32.36 -16.59 -9.44
N SER A 801 33.60 -16.31 -9.04
CA SER A 801 34.79 -17.12 -9.37
C SER A 801 35.63 -17.35 -8.11
N PRO A 802 36.51 -18.35 -8.09
CA PRO A 802 37.40 -18.61 -6.95
C PRO A 802 38.31 -17.42 -6.58
N SER A 803 38.54 -16.51 -7.52
CA SER A 803 39.34 -15.29 -7.35
C SER A 803 38.48 -14.04 -7.02
N GLY A 804 37.18 -14.18 -6.80
CA GLY A 804 36.22 -13.11 -6.58
C GLY A 804 35.23 -12.98 -7.73
N LYS A 805 34.49 -11.86 -7.79
CA LYS A 805 33.54 -11.58 -8.84
C LYS A 805 34.24 -11.25 -10.16
N LYS A 806 33.77 -11.85 -11.27
CA LYS A 806 34.23 -11.57 -12.64
C LYS A 806 33.07 -10.99 -13.45
N ILE A 807 33.31 -9.89 -14.18
CA ILE A 807 32.33 -9.34 -15.10
C ILE A 807 32.59 -9.94 -16.49
N GLN A 808 31.57 -10.54 -17.06
CA GLN A 808 31.58 -11.06 -18.42
C GLN A 808 30.75 -10.15 -19.31
N THR A 809 31.24 -9.87 -20.53
CA THR A 809 30.63 -8.89 -21.44
C THR A 809 30.40 -9.46 -22.83
N ILE A 810 29.30 -9.04 -23.46
CA ILE A 810 29.07 -9.23 -24.91
C ILE A 810 28.92 -7.84 -25.51
N ASN A 811 29.90 -7.41 -26.30
CA ASN A 811 29.89 -6.11 -26.97
C ASN A 811 29.35 -6.23 -28.40
N VAL A 812 28.13 -5.82 -28.63
CA VAL A 812 27.46 -5.88 -29.92
C VAL A 812 27.82 -4.73 -30.87
N ALA A 813 28.72 -3.82 -30.47
CA ALA A 813 29.27 -2.82 -31.39
C ALA A 813 30.12 -3.48 -32.51
N PHE A 814 30.68 -4.67 -32.24
CA PHE A 814 31.45 -5.43 -33.23
C PHE A 814 30.56 -6.28 -34.13
N SER A 815 30.73 -6.16 -35.47
CA SER A 815 29.92 -6.91 -36.44
C SER A 815 30.08 -8.41 -36.31
N ALA A 816 31.28 -8.91 -36.00
CA ALA A 816 31.52 -10.33 -35.75
C ALA A 816 30.70 -10.88 -34.58
N VAL A 817 30.50 -10.10 -33.52
CA VAL A 817 29.66 -10.45 -32.35
C VAL A 817 28.19 -10.46 -32.75
N ARG A 818 27.73 -9.42 -33.47
CA ARG A 818 26.33 -9.33 -33.95
C ARG A 818 25.91 -10.54 -34.78
N ASN A 819 26.76 -10.97 -35.68
CA ASN A 819 26.49 -12.15 -36.53
C ASN A 819 26.20 -13.41 -35.69
N VAL A 820 26.88 -13.58 -34.56
CA VAL A 820 26.65 -14.73 -33.67
C VAL A 820 25.39 -14.50 -32.84
N VAL A 821 25.16 -13.27 -32.37
CA VAL A 821 23.99 -12.91 -31.58
C VAL A 821 22.67 -13.12 -32.32
N TYR A 822 22.65 -12.86 -33.64
CA TYR A 822 21.43 -13.09 -34.45
C TYR A 822 21.05 -14.58 -34.57
N LEU A 823 21.99 -15.47 -34.37
CA LEU A 823 21.77 -16.92 -34.43
C LEU A 823 21.31 -17.53 -33.12
N LEU A 824 21.35 -16.81 -32.00
CA LEU A 824 20.92 -17.31 -30.69
C LEU A 824 19.43 -17.64 -30.67
N ASN A 825 19.07 -18.77 -30.08
CA ASN A 825 17.67 -19.20 -29.93
C ASN A 825 17.23 -19.30 -28.48
N ASP A 826 18.14 -19.61 -27.56
CA ASP A 826 17.81 -19.87 -26.17
C ASP A 826 18.87 -19.32 -25.19
N HIS A 827 18.60 -19.50 -23.91
CA HIS A 827 19.42 -19.01 -22.80
C HIS A 827 20.75 -19.80 -22.68
N ASP A 828 20.78 -21.06 -23.04
CA ASP A 828 21.98 -21.87 -22.93
C ASP A 828 23.00 -21.44 -23.97
N GLU A 829 22.55 -21.15 -25.17
CA GLU A 829 23.39 -20.54 -26.24
C GLU A 829 23.90 -19.15 -25.79
N LEU A 830 23.06 -18.33 -25.15
CA LEU A 830 23.48 -17.04 -24.61
C LEU A 830 24.54 -17.19 -23.52
N ASN A 831 24.35 -18.13 -22.59
CA ASN A 831 25.29 -18.41 -21.52
C ASN A 831 26.65 -18.89 -22.08
N ASN A 832 26.65 -19.78 -23.09
CA ASN A 832 27.84 -20.25 -23.77
C ASN A 832 28.55 -19.10 -24.51
N LEU A 833 27.79 -18.16 -25.06
CA LEU A 833 28.36 -17.00 -25.74
C LEU A 833 29.13 -16.09 -24.76
N PHE A 834 28.59 -15.86 -23.57
CA PHE A 834 29.30 -15.13 -22.50
C PHE A 834 30.63 -15.82 -22.13
N ILE A 835 30.61 -17.13 -21.98
CA ILE A 835 31.82 -17.91 -21.66
C ILE A 835 32.83 -17.77 -22.81
N ARG A 836 32.41 -18.02 -24.05
CA ARG A 836 33.30 -17.98 -25.25
C ARG A 836 34.02 -16.64 -25.42
N PHE A 837 33.34 -15.52 -25.21
CA PHE A 837 33.96 -14.20 -25.40
C PHE A 837 34.79 -13.74 -24.22
N ASN A 838 34.68 -14.36 -23.03
CA ASN A 838 35.39 -13.91 -21.84
C ASN A 838 36.46 -14.92 -21.35
N ASP A 839 36.56 -16.13 -21.94
CA ASP A 839 37.62 -17.10 -21.68
C ASP A 839 38.85 -16.95 -22.61
N GLN A 840 38.74 -16.00 -23.57
CA GLN A 840 39.86 -15.73 -24.54
C GLN A 840 40.68 -14.49 -24.14
N ILE A 841 40.48 -13.94 -22.92
CA ILE A 841 41.21 -12.77 -22.39
C ILE A 841 42.07 -13.23 -21.22
#